data_2f6bdf8d3020d33ec393d4b7a1bfddf8
#
_entry.id   2f6bdf8d3020d33ec393d4b7a1bfddf8
#
_cell.length_a   1.000
_cell.length_b   1.000
_cell.length_c   1.000
_cell.angle_alpha   90.00
_cell.angle_beta   90.00
_cell.angle_gamma   90.00
#
_symmetry.space_group_name_H-M   'P 1'
#
loop_
_entity.id
_entity.type
_entity.pdbx_description
1 polymer ?
#
loop_
_entity_poly.entity_id
_entity_poly.type
_entity_poly.pdbx_seq_one_letter_code
_entity_poly.pdbx_strand_id
1 'polypeptide(L)'
;MNTAPWRIGVDIGGTFTDLVMLDSRDGRIFNGKVLTTPHAPEEAVLEGVRDLLARTGARADAVRHVIHGTTLVANALIERRGVPTGLITTKGFRDILEMGTELRHDTYDLFMRVPEPLVPRHRRLGVAERLLPDGSVREALDEAGAREAVRALRAAGAKAVAVCFLHAFRNPIHEARMREILSEEAPDLTICLSSEVVPEIGEYERASTTVCNAYVQPVFERYLRRLSDGLRGFGLTGPLFLMLSDGGTVAEETAARHPIRLVQSGPAGGVEATGIYGAAAGARDILCFDMGGTTAKAALIDNGEAKRSLDFEVARVDRFRKGSGLPLKVPVIDMIEIGAGGGSIARVDRLGLVRVGPESASSDPGPACYGLGGARPTVTDADLVLGYLGAESFLGGAMKLDVAAAEAALGEHIGKPLGLSVPEAAWAIHETVNGNMAQAAAIHALEKAKRIDAYAMVPIGGAGPVHACHIGMKLGLRRIIVPLGAGVASAFGFLAAPISFAFIQGWVAPLAGLDFAKLREITGTMTAQGKAMAAAAGVAPEAASARILGAMRYAGQGFQVEAEIPAESITRGDAAMLRAKFEAAYLALYGRTEPSLPVECVSWQVIVAGPRPVVDLTQQGAAAEGTLHRGTRRAWFGGAYTETPVLNRLALRPGESVQGPALIEERECTLVLPPGATARCDAALNLDVTLPA
;
A
#
# COMPACT_ATOMS: atom_id res chain seq x y z
N MET A 1 21.40 -25.34 -5.84
CA MET A 1 21.09 -24.06 -5.21
C MET A 1 21.42 -22.97 -6.19
N ASN A 2 20.46 -22.08 -6.47
CA ASN A 2 20.70 -20.99 -7.44
C ASN A 2 21.71 -20.01 -6.82
N THR A 3 22.90 -19.93 -7.39
CA THR A 3 24.04 -19.14 -6.90
C THR A 3 23.97 -17.67 -7.32
N ALA A 4 22.87 -17.25 -7.92
CA ALA A 4 22.64 -15.87 -8.37
C ALA A 4 22.54 -14.94 -7.14
N PRO A 5 23.47 -13.98 -6.96
CA PRO A 5 23.56 -13.21 -5.72
C PRO A 5 22.66 -11.98 -5.66
N TRP A 6 22.18 -11.50 -6.80
CA TRP A 6 21.47 -10.24 -6.90
C TRP A 6 19.95 -10.37 -6.72
N ARG A 7 19.35 -9.46 -6.00
CA ARG A 7 17.90 -9.31 -5.85
C ARG A 7 17.51 -7.88 -6.17
N ILE A 8 16.39 -7.69 -6.86
CA ILE A 8 15.91 -6.35 -7.24
C ILE A 8 14.51 -6.14 -6.67
N GLY A 9 14.32 -5.04 -5.96
CA GLY A 9 13.02 -4.52 -5.54
C GLY A 9 12.65 -3.32 -6.41
N VAL A 10 11.41 -3.24 -6.86
CA VAL A 10 10.92 -2.15 -7.72
C VAL A 10 9.57 -1.67 -7.24
N ASP A 11 9.44 -0.39 -6.92
CA ASP A 11 8.17 0.24 -6.55
C ASP A 11 7.78 1.33 -7.57
N ILE A 12 6.67 1.11 -8.25
CA ILE A 12 6.09 2.15 -9.13
C ILE A 12 5.15 3.02 -8.32
N GLY A 13 5.58 4.26 -8.09
CA GLY A 13 4.73 5.32 -7.57
C GLY A 13 4.08 6.16 -8.69
N GLY A 14 3.21 7.10 -8.30
CA GLY A 14 2.54 7.99 -9.26
C GLY A 14 3.45 9.03 -9.92
N THR A 15 4.65 9.31 -9.33
CA THR A 15 5.60 10.29 -9.82
C THR A 15 6.95 9.67 -10.15
N PHE A 16 7.45 8.81 -9.28
CA PHE A 16 8.75 8.14 -9.42
C PHE A 16 8.59 6.64 -9.33
N THR A 17 9.47 5.94 -10.04
CA THR A 17 9.71 4.50 -9.91
C THR A 17 11.01 4.33 -9.13
N ASP A 18 10.91 3.69 -7.97
CA ASP A 18 11.99 3.45 -7.03
C ASP A 18 12.53 2.05 -7.20
N LEU A 19 13.85 1.91 -7.21
CA LEU A 19 14.52 0.61 -7.40
C LEU A 19 15.60 0.43 -6.34
N VAL A 20 15.71 -0.80 -5.85
CA VAL A 20 16.79 -1.21 -4.96
C VAL A 20 17.36 -2.53 -5.45
N MET A 21 18.67 -2.60 -5.60
CA MET A 21 19.40 -3.83 -5.94
C MET A 21 20.31 -4.22 -4.79
N LEU A 22 20.14 -5.44 -4.29
CA LEU A 22 20.87 -6.00 -3.16
C LEU A 22 21.79 -7.12 -3.61
N ASP A 23 23.08 -7.02 -3.26
CA ASP A 23 24.03 -8.13 -3.36
C ASP A 23 23.94 -9.01 -2.09
N SER A 24 23.47 -10.23 -2.24
CA SER A 24 23.29 -11.17 -1.12
C SER A 24 24.61 -11.76 -0.59
N ARG A 25 25.76 -11.47 -1.23
CA ARG A 25 27.09 -11.96 -0.81
C ARG A 25 27.68 -11.11 0.29
N ASP A 26 27.49 -9.80 0.21
CA ASP A 26 28.12 -8.81 1.11
C ASP A 26 27.12 -7.77 1.66
N GLY A 27 25.83 -7.87 1.31
CA GLY A 27 24.78 -6.98 1.81
C GLY A 27 24.76 -5.58 1.18
N ARG A 28 25.60 -5.29 0.16
CA ARG A 28 25.61 -3.97 -0.48
C ARG A 28 24.31 -3.68 -1.19
N ILE A 29 23.86 -2.44 -1.04
CA ILE A 29 22.61 -1.92 -1.61
C ILE A 29 22.93 -0.82 -2.61
N PHE A 30 22.28 -0.89 -3.76
CA PHE A 30 22.36 0.11 -4.83
C PHE A 30 20.96 0.65 -5.10
N ASN A 31 20.81 1.97 -4.99
CA ASN A 31 19.54 2.65 -5.19
C ASN A 31 19.41 3.18 -6.62
N GLY A 32 18.21 3.12 -7.17
CA GLY A 32 17.81 3.73 -8.43
C GLY A 32 16.49 4.47 -8.27
N LYS A 33 16.35 5.59 -8.96
CA LYS A 33 15.11 6.37 -8.99
C LYS A 33 14.97 7.03 -10.35
N VAL A 34 13.83 6.78 -11.01
CA VAL A 34 13.51 7.34 -12.34
C VAL A 34 12.10 7.92 -12.31
N LEU A 35 11.80 8.85 -13.22
CA LEU A 35 10.44 9.35 -13.37
C LEU A 35 9.53 8.24 -13.90
N THR A 36 8.35 8.11 -13.31
CA THR A 36 7.34 7.18 -13.82
C THR A 36 6.79 7.67 -15.15
N THR A 37 6.67 6.77 -16.12
CA THR A 37 6.03 7.00 -17.42
C THR A 37 4.55 6.62 -17.34
N PRO A 38 3.60 7.58 -17.18
CA PRO A 38 2.20 7.25 -16.87
C PRO A 38 1.48 6.39 -17.92
N HIS A 39 1.87 6.53 -19.19
CA HIS A 39 1.24 5.79 -20.31
C HIS A 39 1.85 4.41 -20.57
N ALA A 40 3.07 4.17 -20.08
CA ALA A 40 3.82 2.91 -20.21
C ALA A 40 4.70 2.69 -18.97
N PRO A 41 4.08 2.40 -17.80
CA PRO A 41 4.81 2.32 -16.53
C PRO A 41 5.92 1.26 -16.52
N GLU A 42 5.78 0.23 -17.33
CA GLU A 42 6.81 -0.79 -17.53
C GLU A 42 8.13 -0.22 -18.05
N GLU A 43 8.11 0.85 -18.87
CA GLU A 43 9.33 1.44 -19.45
C GLU A 43 10.23 2.04 -18.36
N ALA A 44 9.66 2.73 -17.38
CA ALA A 44 10.42 3.26 -16.25
C ALA A 44 11.10 2.16 -15.44
N VAL A 45 10.42 1.02 -15.23
CA VAL A 45 11.02 -0.16 -14.56
C VAL A 45 12.20 -0.69 -15.38
N LEU A 46 11.99 -0.89 -16.67
CA LEU A 46 13.00 -1.45 -17.57
C LEU A 46 14.23 -0.53 -17.68
N GLU A 47 14.03 0.78 -17.72
CA GLU A 47 15.10 1.78 -17.71
C GLU A 47 15.89 1.72 -16.40
N GLY A 48 15.19 1.75 -15.24
CA GLY A 48 15.84 1.70 -13.94
C GLY A 48 16.61 0.39 -13.69
N VAL A 49 16.08 -0.75 -14.12
CA VAL A 49 16.78 -2.04 -14.04
C VAL A 49 18.04 -2.03 -14.91
N ARG A 50 17.96 -1.48 -16.12
CA ARG A 50 19.12 -1.36 -17.03
C ARG A 50 20.21 -0.48 -16.40
N ASP A 51 19.84 0.67 -15.82
CA ASP A 51 20.79 1.57 -15.14
C ASP A 51 21.49 0.87 -13.98
N LEU A 52 20.73 0.17 -13.11
CA LEU A 52 21.29 -0.56 -11.98
C LEU A 52 22.25 -1.68 -12.43
N LEU A 53 21.91 -2.46 -13.45
CA LEU A 53 22.79 -3.50 -14.00
C LEU A 53 24.08 -2.88 -14.56
N ALA A 54 23.98 -1.76 -15.29
CA ALA A 54 25.13 -1.06 -15.84
C ALA A 54 26.05 -0.51 -14.74
N ARG A 55 25.49 0.15 -13.73
CA ARG A 55 26.26 0.76 -12.62
C ARG A 55 26.94 -0.28 -11.73
N THR A 56 26.30 -1.42 -11.52
CA THR A 56 26.84 -2.49 -10.67
C THR A 56 27.78 -3.45 -11.42
N GLY A 57 27.76 -3.44 -12.76
CA GLY A 57 28.43 -4.44 -13.58
C GLY A 57 27.82 -5.84 -13.43
N ALA A 58 26.64 -5.96 -12.83
CA ALA A 58 25.98 -7.22 -12.62
C ALA A 58 25.43 -7.78 -13.93
N ARG A 59 25.60 -9.10 -14.13
CA ARG A 59 24.98 -9.80 -15.26
C ARG A 59 23.50 -10.02 -14.96
N ALA A 60 22.66 -9.88 -15.96
CA ALA A 60 21.21 -10.06 -15.82
C ALA A 60 20.83 -11.49 -15.36
N ASP A 61 21.54 -12.53 -15.84
CA ASP A 61 21.34 -13.92 -15.43
C ASP A 61 21.79 -14.23 -14.00
N ALA A 62 22.53 -13.31 -13.36
CA ALA A 62 22.90 -13.37 -11.95
C ALA A 62 21.83 -12.75 -11.01
N VAL A 63 20.72 -12.25 -11.53
CA VAL A 63 19.59 -11.78 -10.74
C VAL A 63 18.72 -12.95 -10.33
N ARG A 64 18.65 -13.22 -9.03
CA ARG A 64 17.91 -14.35 -8.45
C ARG A 64 16.41 -14.20 -8.59
N HIS A 65 15.87 -12.99 -8.33
CA HIS A 65 14.47 -12.64 -8.51
C HIS A 65 14.28 -11.12 -8.51
N VAL A 66 13.15 -10.70 -9.04
CA VAL A 66 12.63 -9.34 -8.96
C VAL A 66 11.37 -9.35 -8.13
N ILE A 67 11.23 -8.43 -7.16
CA ILE A 67 9.99 -8.22 -6.40
C ILE A 67 9.46 -6.85 -6.75
N HIS A 68 8.21 -6.80 -7.19
CA HIS A 68 7.63 -5.61 -7.76
C HIS A 68 6.35 -5.20 -7.01
N GLY A 69 6.25 -3.94 -6.61
CA GLY A 69 5.06 -3.27 -6.12
C GLY A 69 4.59 -2.21 -7.11
N THR A 70 3.30 -1.91 -7.10
CA THR A 70 2.72 -0.97 -8.06
C THR A 70 1.47 -0.29 -7.54
N THR A 71 1.28 0.97 -7.88
CA THR A 71 0.05 1.73 -7.65
C THR A 71 -0.95 1.62 -8.81
N LEU A 72 -0.63 0.85 -9.86
CA LEU A 72 -1.45 0.75 -11.08
C LEU A 72 -2.90 0.35 -10.78
N VAL A 73 -3.11 -0.63 -9.88
CA VAL A 73 -4.44 -1.14 -9.52
C VAL A 73 -5.26 -0.06 -8.81
N ALA A 74 -4.69 0.61 -7.82
CA ALA A 74 -5.36 1.70 -7.11
C ALA A 74 -5.70 2.85 -8.05
N ASN A 75 -4.73 3.27 -8.87
CA ASN A 75 -4.92 4.36 -9.83
C ASN A 75 -5.99 4.04 -10.86
N ALA A 76 -6.02 2.81 -11.40
CA ALA A 76 -7.04 2.39 -12.36
C ALA A 76 -8.47 2.45 -11.77
N LEU A 77 -8.63 2.17 -10.47
CA LEU A 77 -9.92 2.28 -9.77
C LEU A 77 -10.28 3.75 -9.49
N ILE A 78 -9.33 4.55 -8.99
CA ILE A 78 -9.55 5.97 -8.64
C ILE A 78 -9.86 6.81 -9.90
N GLU A 79 -9.07 6.61 -10.96
CA GLU A 79 -9.20 7.34 -12.23
C GLU A 79 -10.23 6.73 -13.17
N ARG A 80 -10.84 5.60 -12.78
CA ARG A 80 -11.84 4.86 -13.58
C ARG A 80 -11.34 4.43 -14.97
N ARG A 81 -10.09 3.96 -15.03
CA ARG A 81 -9.39 3.53 -16.26
C ARG A 81 -9.33 2.01 -16.45
N GLY A 82 -10.32 1.27 -15.96
CA GLY A 82 -10.44 -0.18 -16.21
C GLY A 82 -11.22 -0.49 -17.50
N VAL A 83 -11.58 -1.76 -17.67
CA VAL A 83 -12.32 -2.22 -18.84
C VAL A 83 -13.84 -2.20 -18.60
N PRO A 84 -14.66 -2.08 -19.66
CA PRO A 84 -16.11 -2.29 -19.57
C PRO A 84 -16.44 -3.64 -18.93
N THR A 85 -17.03 -3.63 -17.75
CA THR A 85 -17.28 -4.82 -16.93
C THR A 85 -18.77 -5.08 -16.76
N GLY A 86 -19.16 -6.36 -16.73
CA GLY A 86 -20.50 -6.84 -16.39
C GLY A 86 -20.52 -7.49 -15.01
N LEU A 87 -21.72 -7.54 -14.40
CA LEU A 87 -21.98 -8.31 -13.18
C LEU A 87 -23.11 -9.29 -13.45
N ILE A 88 -22.87 -10.58 -13.15
CA ILE A 88 -23.91 -11.62 -13.08
C ILE A 88 -24.09 -11.99 -11.62
N THR A 89 -25.31 -11.94 -11.13
CA THR A 89 -25.65 -12.23 -9.75
C THR A 89 -26.96 -13.02 -9.65
N THR A 90 -27.30 -13.48 -8.45
CA THR A 90 -28.59 -14.14 -8.15
C THR A 90 -29.74 -13.22 -8.52
N LYS A 91 -30.78 -13.73 -9.19
CA LYS A 91 -31.99 -12.98 -9.54
C LYS A 91 -32.58 -12.26 -8.33
N GLY A 92 -32.84 -10.96 -8.48
CA GLY A 92 -33.29 -10.08 -7.40
C GLY A 92 -32.19 -9.29 -6.69
N PHE A 93 -30.88 -9.58 -6.93
CA PHE A 93 -29.75 -8.94 -6.24
C PHE A 93 -28.89 -8.04 -7.15
N ARG A 94 -29.32 -7.72 -8.36
CA ARG A 94 -28.54 -6.90 -9.31
C ARG A 94 -28.25 -5.48 -8.82
N ASP A 95 -29.05 -4.97 -7.91
CA ASP A 95 -28.92 -3.59 -7.39
C ASP A 95 -28.06 -3.51 -6.11
N ILE A 96 -27.43 -4.61 -5.70
CA ILE A 96 -26.58 -4.67 -4.50
C ILE A 96 -25.45 -3.62 -4.50
N LEU A 97 -24.86 -3.34 -5.68
CA LEU A 97 -23.81 -2.31 -5.81
C LEU A 97 -24.33 -0.88 -5.65
N GLU A 98 -25.63 -0.65 -5.87
CA GLU A 98 -26.30 0.63 -5.69
C GLU A 98 -26.73 0.83 -4.24
N MET A 99 -27.34 -0.21 -3.66
CA MET A 99 -27.86 -0.20 -2.29
C MET A 99 -26.73 -0.18 -1.25
N GLY A 100 -25.65 -0.90 -1.52
CA GLY A 100 -24.54 -1.04 -0.59
C GLY A 100 -24.99 -1.57 0.78
N THR A 101 -24.51 -0.96 1.84
CA THR A 101 -24.89 -1.26 3.23
C THR A 101 -25.96 -0.29 3.78
N GLU A 102 -26.41 0.65 2.96
CA GLU A 102 -27.35 1.75 3.36
C GLU A 102 -26.81 2.65 4.50
N LEU A 103 -25.55 2.49 4.89
CA LEU A 103 -24.89 3.34 5.87
C LEU A 103 -24.59 4.72 5.29
N ARG A 104 -24.96 5.74 6.05
CA ARG A 104 -24.65 7.13 5.73
C ARG A 104 -23.32 7.49 6.38
N HIS A 105 -22.30 7.84 5.59
CA HIS A 105 -21.01 8.32 6.09
C HIS A 105 -21.10 9.77 6.62
N ASP A 106 -22.15 10.49 6.24
CA ASP A 106 -22.58 11.75 6.86
C ASP A 106 -24.08 11.73 7.11
N THR A 107 -24.47 11.65 8.39
CA THR A 107 -25.88 11.55 8.80
C THR A 107 -26.66 12.83 8.54
N TYR A 108 -26.00 13.98 8.57
CA TYR A 108 -26.63 15.30 8.47
C TYR A 108 -26.52 15.94 7.08
N ASP A 109 -25.69 15.40 6.18
CA ASP A 109 -25.59 15.90 4.82
C ASP A 109 -26.73 15.36 3.95
N LEU A 110 -27.68 16.22 3.61
CA LEU A 110 -28.80 15.86 2.71
C LEU A 110 -28.37 15.56 1.29
N PHE A 111 -27.21 16.07 0.86
CA PHE A 111 -26.64 15.92 -0.48
C PHE A 111 -25.44 14.98 -0.48
N MET A 112 -25.39 14.07 0.48
CA MET A 112 -24.32 13.10 0.62
C MET A 112 -24.08 12.37 -0.72
N ARG A 113 -22.82 12.37 -1.15
CA ARG A 113 -22.41 11.64 -2.36
C ARG A 113 -21.95 10.24 -1.97
N VAL A 114 -22.37 9.26 -2.74
CA VAL A 114 -21.87 7.88 -2.65
C VAL A 114 -20.98 7.57 -3.86
N PRO A 115 -20.02 6.64 -3.76
CA PRO A 115 -19.22 6.25 -4.91
C PRO A 115 -20.13 5.66 -6.00
N GLU A 116 -20.01 6.16 -7.20
CA GLU A 116 -20.71 5.58 -8.34
C GLU A 116 -20.21 4.15 -8.62
N PRO A 117 -21.06 3.14 -8.75
CA PRO A 117 -20.65 1.79 -9.08
C PRO A 117 -19.85 1.71 -10.40
N LEU A 118 -18.82 0.85 -10.44
CA LEU A 118 -18.00 0.65 -11.63
C LEU A 118 -18.77 -0.04 -12.77
N VAL A 119 -19.79 -0.82 -12.44
CA VAL A 119 -20.66 -1.49 -13.41
C VAL A 119 -21.97 -0.74 -13.50
N PRO A 120 -22.32 -0.13 -14.63
CA PRO A 120 -23.60 0.55 -14.79
C PRO A 120 -24.77 -0.46 -14.77
N ARG A 121 -25.95 -0.01 -14.34
CA ARG A 121 -27.11 -0.88 -14.08
C ARG A 121 -27.50 -1.78 -15.24
N HIS A 122 -27.38 -1.32 -16.50
CA HIS A 122 -27.69 -2.10 -17.68
C HIS A 122 -26.75 -3.29 -17.95
N ARG A 123 -25.58 -3.33 -17.29
CA ARG A 123 -24.62 -4.45 -17.31
C ARG A 123 -24.66 -5.29 -16.05
N ARG A 124 -25.67 -5.11 -15.18
CA ARG A 124 -25.89 -5.95 -13.98
C ARG A 124 -27.08 -6.84 -14.25
N LEU A 125 -26.85 -8.15 -14.37
CA LEU A 125 -27.87 -9.12 -14.76
C LEU A 125 -28.08 -10.15 -13.66
N GLY A 126 -29.34 -10.50 -13.41
CA GLY A 126 -29.72 -11.53 -12.45
C GLY A 126 -30.07 -12.82 -13.16
N VAL A 127 -29.48 -13.93 -12.72
CA VAL A 127 -29.78 -15.29 -13.20
C VAL A 127 -30.52 -16.04 -12.11
N ALA A 128 -31.54 -16.82 -12.48
CA ALA A 128 -32.29 -17.64 -11.54
C ALA A 128 -31.41 -18.78 -11.03
N GLU A 129 -31.15 -18.77 -9.75
CA GLU A 129 -30.45 -19.76 -8.96
C GLU A 129 -30.63 -19.43 -7.48
N ARG A 130 -30.46 -20.41 -6.58
CA ARG A 130 -30.44 -20.13 -5.15
C ARG A 130 -29.70 -21.20 -4.37
N LEU A 131 -28.67 -20.78 -3.64
CA LEU A 131 -28.07 -21.54 -2.57
C LEU A 131 -28.61 -21.05 -1.22
N LEU A 132 -28.71 -21.98 -0.25
CA LEU A 132 -29.03 -21.66 1.14
C LEU A 132 -27.75 -21.38 1.95
N PRO A 133 -27.87 -20.79 3.17
CA PRO A 133 -26.72 -20.48 4.00
C PRO A 133 -25.86 -21.68 4.41
N ASP A 134 -26.43 -22.88 4.42
CA ASP A 134 -25.72 -24.15 4.67
C ASP A 134 -24.97 -24.68 3.44
N GLY A 135 -25.15 -24.04 2.26
CA GLY A 135 -24.58 -24.44 0.98
C GLY A 135 -25.41 -25.43 0.18
N SER A 136 -26.59 -25.84 0.66
CA SER A 136 -27.49 -26.69 -0.10
C SER A 136 -28.15 -25.93 -1.25
N VAL A 137 -28.47 -26.64 -2.34
CA VAL A 137 -29.12 -26.05 -3.54
C VAL A 137 -30.61 -26.04 -3.31
N ARG A 138 -31.19 -24.84 -3.22
CA ARG A 138 -32.64 -24.63 -3.21
C ARG A 138 -33.23 -24.55 -4.61
N GLU A 139 -32.52 -23.85 -5.53
CA GLU A 139 -32.91 -23.67 -6.94
C GLU A 139 -31.65 -23.85 -7.80
N ALA A 140 -31.73 -24.78 -8.75
CA ALA A 140 -30.64 -25.05 -9.67
C ALA A 140 -30.39 -23.83 -10.58
N LEU A 141 -29.19 -23.72 -11.11
CA LEU A 141 -28.84 -22.66 -12.06
C LEU A 141 -29.67 -22.79 -13.34
N ASP A 142 -30.39 -21.72 -13.71
CA ASP A 142 -31.06 -21.59 -15.01
C ASP A 142 -30.02 -21.37 -16.11
N GLU A 143 -29.56 -22.45 -16.74
CA GLU A 143 -28.53 -22.39 -17.77
C GLU A 143 -29.00 -21.62 -19.03
N ALA A 144 -30.27 -21.67 -19.37
CA ALA A 144 -30.76 -20.92 -20.50
C ALA A 144 -30.73 -19.41 -20.26
N GLY A 145 -31.22 -18.98 -19.09
CA GLY A 145 -31.12 -17.59 -18.65
C GLY A 145 -29.68 -17.14 -18.45
N ALA A 146 -28.79 -18.02 -17.98
CA ALA A 146 -27.37 -17.73 -17.88
C ALA A 146 -26.71 -17.44 -19.23
N ARG A 147 -26.97 -18.27 -20.26
CA ARG A 147 -26.50 -18.04 -21.65
C ARG A 147 -27.06 -16.75 -22.25
N GLU A 148 -28.33 -16.44 -22.00
CA GLU A 148 -28.93 -15.18 -22.43
C GLU A 148 -28.24 -13.97 -21.78
N ALA A 149 -27.96 -14.03 -20.47
CA ALA A 149 -27.23 -13.00 -19.75
C ALA A 149 -25.82 -12.77 -20.31
N VAL A 150 -25.08 -13.85 -20.64
CA VAL A 150 -23.76 -13.75 -21.27
C VAL A 150 -23.82 -13.04 -22.61
N ARG A 151 -24.78 -13.43 -23.48
CA ARG A 151 -24.98 -12.80 -24.79
C ARG A 151 -25.34 -11.31 -24.67
N ALA A 152 -26.20 -10.96 -23.70
CA ALA A 152 -26.57 -9.58 -23.43
C ALA A 152 -25.38 -8.74 -22.97
N LEU A 153 -24.51 -9.25 -22.06
CA LEU A 153 -23.29 -8.55 -21.63
C LEU A 153 -22.30 -8.36 -22.78
N ARG A 154 -22.14 -9.38 -23.62
CA ARG A 154 -21.28 -9.29 -24.80
C ARG A 154 -21.79 -8.23 -25.78
N ALA A 155 -23.10 -8.21 -26.05
CA ALA A 155 -23.75 -7.19 -26.88
C ALA A 155 -23.61 -5.78 -26.26
N ALA A 156 -23.62 -5.64 -24.94
CA ALA A 156 -23.38 -4.39 -24.23
C ALA A 156 -21.87 -3.99 -24.18
N GLY A 157 -21.00 -4.74 -24.87
CA GLY A 157 -19.56 -4.42 -25.01
C GLY A 157 -18.71 -4.73 -23.76
N ALA A 158 -19.17 -5.60 -22.87
CA ALA A 158 -18.36 -6.06 -21.75
C ALA A 158 -17.06 -6.73 -22.24
N LYS A 159 -15.97 -6.50 -21.51
CA LYS A 159 -14.65 -7.13 -21.73
C LYS A 159 -14.27 -8.03 -20.56
N ALA A 160 -14.92 -7.83 -19.41
CA ALA A 160 -14.75 -8.65 -18.22
C ALA A 160 -16.13 -8.88 -17.57
N VAL A 161 -16.27 -9.98 -16.85
CA VAL A 161 -17.50 -10.33 -16.13
C VAL A 161 -17.13 -10.78 -14.70
N ALA A 162 -17.76 -10.14 -13.72
CA ALA A 162 -17.78 -10.59 -12.34
C ALA A 162 -19.02 -11.47 -12.15
N VAL A 163 -18.86 -12.64 -11.55
CA VAL A 163 -19.96 -13.51 -11.13
C VAL A 163 -20.00 -13.53 -9.61
N CYS A 164 -21.12 -13.17 -9.01
CA CYS A 164 -21.30 -13.13 -7.57
C CYS A 164 -22.69 -13.65 -7.18
N PHE A 165 -22.79 -14.95 -6.92
CA PHE A 165 -24.02 -15.58 -6.45
C PHE A 165 -24.08 -15.61 -4.93
N LEU A 166 -25.30 -15.62 -4.39
CA LEU A 166 -25.51 -15.74 -2.94
C LEU A 166 -24.92 -17.04 -2.44
N HIS A 167 -24.23 -16.96 -1.29
CA HIS A 167 -23.61 -18.10 -0.60
C HIS A 167 -22.59 -18.91 -1.44
N ALA A 168 -22.11 -18.39 -2.57
CA ALA A 168 -21.10 -19.07 -3.40
C ALA A 168 -19.77 -19.31 -2.63
N PHE A 169 -19.46 -18.51 -1.60
CA PHE A 169 -18.33 -18.74 -0.71
C PHE A 169 -18.46 -20.07 0.09
N ARG A 170 -19.69 -20.55 0.26
CA ARG A 170 -20.00 -21.80 0.95
C ARG A 170 -20.01 -23.00 0.00
N ASN A 171 -20.58 -22.81 -1.19
CA ASN A 171 -20.65 -23.81 -2.25
C ASN A 171 -20.52 -23.11 -3.62
N PRO A 172 -19.40 -23.28 -4.33
CA PRO A 172 -19.15 -22.58 -5.58
C PRO A 172 -19.81 -23.23 -6.82
N ILE A 173 -20.64 -24.26 -6.65
CA ILE A 173 -21.13 -25.10 -7.77
C ILE A 173 -21.78 -24.28 -8.90
N HIS A 174 -22.61 -23.29 -8.58
CA HIS A 174 -23.27 -22.46 -9.58
C HIS A 174 -22.30 -21.47 -10.26
N GLU A 175 -21.36 -20.90 -9.52
CA GLU A 175 -20.32 -20.03 -10.10
C GLU A 175 -19.36 -20.81 -11.00
N ALA A 176 -18.98 -22.03 -10.59
CA ALA A 176 -18.15 -22.92 -11.41
C ALA A 176 -18.87 -23.26 -12.72
N ARG A 177 -20.17 -23.62 -12.68
CA ARG A 177 -20.97 -23.89 -13.88
C ARG A 177 -21.13 -22.63 -14.75
N MET A 178 -21.32 -21.47 -14.12
CA MET A 178 -21.38 -20.18 -14.83
C MET A 178 -20.08 -19.86 -15.59
N ARG A 179 -18.91 -20.20 -15.04
CA ARG A 179 -17.61 -20.09 -15.73
C ARG A 179 -17.59 -20.92 -17.02
N GLU A 180 -18.05 -22.17 -16.94
CA GLU A 180 -18.10 -23.06 -18.11
C GLU A 180 -18.97 -22.42 -19.20
N ILE A 181 -20.18 -21.93 -18.86
CA ILE A 181 -21.09 -21.27 -19.78
C ILE A 181 -20.46 -20.00 -20.39
N LEU A 182 -19.79 -19.18 -19.56
CA LEU A 182 -19.06 -17.99 -20.02
C LEU A 182 -17.95 -18.37 -21.00
N SER A 183 -17.20 -19.42 -20.71
CA SER A 183 -16.10 -19.90 -21.58
C SER A 183 -16.62 -20.45 -22.92
N GLU A 184 -17.81 -21.05 -22.93
CA GLU A 184 -18.47 -21.55 -24.14
C GLU A 184 -19.02 -20.42 -25.00
N GLU A 185 -19.75 -19.46 -24.42
CA GLU A 185 -20.47 -18.41 -25.13
C GLU A 185 -19.62 -17.18 -25.47
N ALA A 186 -18.59 -16.91 -24.66
CA ALA A 186 -17.78 -15.70 -24.77
C ALA A 186 -16.33 -15.92 -24.28
N PRO A 187 -15.52 -16.75 -24.99
CA PRO A 187 -14.18 -17.12 -24.57
C PRO A 187 -13.18 -15.94 -24.54
N ASP A 188 -13.56 -14.80 -25.09
CA ASP A 188 -12.78 -13.55 -25.10
C ASP A 188 -12.97 -12.69 -23.85
N LEU A 189 -13.90 -13.06 -22.96
CA LEU A 189 -14.16 -12.31 -21.73
C LEU A 189 -13.25 -12.79 -20.59
N THR A 190 -12.72 -11.83 -19.82
CA THR A 190 -12.10 -12.12 -18.53
C THR A 190 -13.17 -12.47 -17.51
N ILE A 191 -13.03 -13.60 -16.82
CA ILE A 191 -14.04 -14.14 -15.88
C ILE A 191 -13.48 -14.11 -14.46
N CYS A 192 -14.17 -13.43 -13.54
CA CYS A 192 -13.88 -13.42 -12.13
C CYS A 192 -15.04 -13.99 -11.32
N LEU A 193 -14.78 -15.03 -10.53
CA LEU A 193 -15.77 -15.64 -9.64
C LEU A 193 -15.57 -15.12 -8.20
N SER A 194 -16.66 -14.74 -7.54
CA SER A 194 -16.58 -14.26 -6.16
C SER A 194 -16.08 -15.33 -5.18
N SER A 195 -16.36 -16.59 -5.45
CA SER A 195 -15.87 -17.75 -4.68
C SER A 195 -14.35 -17.94 -4.75
N GLU A 196 -13.66 -17.31 -5.71
CA GLU A 196 -12.19 -17.35 -5.83
C GLU A 196 -11.55 -16.03 -5.37
N VAL A 197 -12.18 -14.89 -5.69
CA VAL A 197 -11.64 -13.56 -5.33
C VAL A 197 -11.84 -13.28 -3.85
N VAL A 198 -13.06 -13.54 -3.32
CA VAL A 198 -13.44 -13.29 -1.92
C VAL A 198 -14.32 -14.43 -1.40
N PRO A 199 -13.77 -15.57 -0.98
CA PRO A 199 -14.53 -16.71 -0.47
C PRO A 199 -15.02 -16.51 0.97
N GLU A 200 -15.71 -15.39 1.23
CA GLU A 200 -16.16 -14.97 2.55
C GLU A 200 -17.60 -14.46 2.54
N ILE A 201 -18.22 -14.33 3.73
CA ILE A 201 -19.55 -13.75 3.90
C ILE A 201 -19.55 -12.23 3.58
N GLY A 202 -20.69 -11.70 3.12
CA GLY A 202 -20.91 -10.29 2.80
C GLY A 202 -21.08 -10.07 1.30
N GLU A 203 -22.33 -10.12 0.83
CA GLU A 203 -22.62 -10.10 -0.62
C GLU A 203 -22.26 -8.79 -1.30
N TYR A 204 -22.37 -7.63 -0.59
CA TYR A 204 -21.98 -6.34 -1.17
C TYR A 204 -20.47 -6.22 -1.32
N GLU A 205 -19.72 -6.49 -0.27
CA GLU A 205 -18.26 -6.44 -0.26
C GLU A 205 -17.68 -7.45 -1.25
N ARG A 206 -18.26 -8.65 -1.33
CA ARG A 206 -17.87 -9.68 -2.32
C ARG A 206 -18.12 -9.20 -3.75
N ALA A 207 -19.32 -8.66 -4.03
CA ALA A 207 -19.65 -8.15 -5.34
C ALA A 207 -18.76 -6.98 -5.73
N SER A 208 -18.56 -6.02 -4.82
CA SER A 208 -17.67 -4.86 -5.04
C SER A 208 -16.24 -5.29 -5.35
N THR A 209 -15.66 -6.16 -4.52
CA THR A 209 -14.28 -6.62 -4.68
C THR A 209 -14.10 -7.44 -5.97
N THR A 210 -15.06 -8.32 -6.30
CA THR A 210 -15.00 -9.13 -7.52
C THR A 210 -15.14 -8.26 -8.76
N VAL A 211 -16.02 -7.26 -8.72
CA VAL A 211 -16.17 -6.27 -9.80
C VAL A 211 -14.87 -5.45 -9.96
N CYS A 212 -14.29 -4.96 -8.86
CA CYS A 212 -13.02 -4.24 -8.91
C CYS A 212 -11.90 -5.09 -9.51
N ASN A 213 -11.83 -6.38 -9.13
CA ASN A 213 -10.86 -7.32 -9.72
C ASN A 213 -11.08 -7.47 -11.23
N ALA A 214 -12.31 -7.77 -11.66
CA ALA A 214 -12.65 -7.93 -13.08
C ALA A 214 -12.39 -6.66 -13.89
N TYR A 215 -12.63 -5.49 -13.29
CA TYR A 215 -12.45 -4.18 -13.92
C TYR A 215 -10.99 -3.87 -14.22
N VAL A 216 -10.06 -4.25 -13.34
CA VAL A 216 -8.63 -3.93 -13.47
C VAL A 216 -7.82 -5.06 -14.10
N GLN A 217 -8.27 -6.31 -14.03
CA GLN A 217 -7.48 -7.49 -14.41
C GLN A 217 -6.94 -7.42 -15.84
N PRO A 218 -7.71 -7.11 -16.90
CA PRO A 218 -7.18 -7.09 -18.26
C PRO A 218 -6.14 -5.98 -18.49
N VAL A 219 -6.24 -4.87 -17.75
CA VAL A 219 -5.26 -3.77 -17.81
C VAL A 219 -3.96 -4.21 -17.15
N PHE A 220 -4.09 -4.82 -15.97
CA PHE A 220 -2.95 -5.30 -15.19
C PHE A 220 -2.21 -6.46 -15.88
N GLU A 221 -2.93 -7.44 -16.44
CA GLU A 221 -2.34 -8.55 -17.19
C GLU A 221 -1.50 -8.07 -18.38
N ARG A 222 -1.99 -7.07 -19.11
CA ARG A 222 -1.26 -6.48 -20.23
C ARG A 222 0.03 -5.81 -19.78
N TYR A 223 -0.06 -5.02 -18.72
CA TYR A 223 1.09 -4.39 -18.10
C TYR A 223 2.13 -5.42 -17.65
N LEU A 224 1.68 -6.42 -16.87
CA LEU A 224 2.56 -7.44 -16.29
C LEU A 224 3.27 -8.26 -17.38
N ARG A 225 2.56 -8.61 -18.46
CA ARG A 225 3.15 -9.31 -19.62
C ARG A 225 4.26 -8.48 -20.25
N ARG A 226 4.02 -7.18 -20.52
CA ARG A 226 5.04 -6.30 -21.11
C ARG A 226 6.26 -6.15 -20.20
N LEU A 227 6.04 -6.01 -18.90
CA LEU A 227 7.12 -5.97 -17.91
C LEU A 227 7.94 -7.27 -17.93
N SER A 228 7.27 -8.41 -17.83
CA SER A 228 7.90 -9.72 -17.80
C SER A 228 8.71 -10.00 -19.09
N ASP A 229 8.10 -9.73 -20.25
CA ASP A 229 8.78 -9.88 -21.55
C ASP A 229 9.99 -8.95 -21.68
N GLY A 230 9.87 -7.69 -21.20
CA GLY A 230 10.99 -6.74 -21.19
C GLY A 230 12.15 -7.19 -20.29
N LEU A 231 11.86 -7.67 -19.08
CA LEU A 231 12.87 -8.20 -18.15
C LEU A 231 13.57 -9.44 -18.75
N ARG A 232 12.83 -10.37 -19.33
CA ARG A 232 13.38 -11.53 -20.04
C ARG A 232 14.22 -11.12 -21.24
N GLY A 233 13.81 -10.05 -21.96
CA GLY A 233 14.56 -9.46 -23.08
C GLY A 233 15.95 -8.94 -22.68
N PHE A 234 16.15 -8.58 -21.40
CA PHE A 234 17.50 -8.25 -20.87
C PHE A 234 18.32 -9.47 -20.46
N GLY A 235 17.74 -10.67 -20.50
CA GLY A 235 18.38 -11.90 -20.06
C GLY A 235 18.19 -12.20 -18.57
N LEU A 236 17.24 -11.55 -17.90
CA LEU A 236 16.83 -11.96 -16.55
C LEU A 236 16.11 -13.30 -16.60
N THR A 237 16.63 -14.28 -15.86
CA THR A 237 16.08 -15.65 -15.79
C THR A 237 15.35 -15.93 -14.47
N GLY A 238 15.55 -15.06 -13.46
CA GLY A 238 14.91 -15.17 -12.17
C GLY A 238 13.40 -14.86 -12.23
N PRO A 239 12.57 -15.44 -11.31
CA PRO A 239 11.14 -15.20 -11.29
C PRO A 239 10.82 -13.75 -10.90
N LEU A 240 9.67 -13.26 -11.40
CA LEU A 240 9.04 -12.02 -11.00
C LEU A 240 7.98 -12.32 -9.92
N PHE A 241 8.13 -11.69 -8.77
CA PHE A 241 7.14 -11.71 -7.69
C PHE A 241 6.48 -10.35 -7.55
N LEU A 242 5.22 -10.34 -7.10
CA LEU A 242 4.47 -9.13 -6.82
C LEU A 242 4.23 -9.02 -5.31
N MET A 243 4.40 -7.79 -4.79
CA MET A 243 4.08 -7.47 -3.39
C MET A 243 2.56 -7.36 -3.22
N LEU A 244 2.02 -8.01 -2.20
CA LEU A 244 0.63 -7.88 -1.80
C LEU A 244 0.42 -6.71 -0.83
N SER A 245 -0.83 -6.29 -0.70
CA SER A 245 -1.24 -5.20 0.21
C SER A 245 -1.08 -5.54 1.70
N ASP A 246 -0.93 -6.82 2.05
CA ASP A 246 -0.71 -7.30 3.42
C ASP A 246 0.77 -7.51 3.78
N GLY A 247 1.69 -7.16 2.88
CA GLY A 247 3.14 -7.35 3.05
C GLY A 247 3.65 -8.73 2.62
N GLY A 248 2.80 -9.59 2.08
CA GLY A 248 3.21 -10.85 1.45
C GLY A 248 3.62 -10.66 -0.01
N THR A 249 4.12 -11.73 -0.62
CA THR A 249 4.48 -11.75 -2.05
C THR A 249 3.82 -12.91 -2.77
N VAL A 250 3.49 -12.74 -4.05
CA VAL A 250 2.93 -13.79 -4.89
C VAL A 250 3.65 -13.88 -6.23
N ALA A 251 3.56 -15.05 -6.87
CA ALA A 251 4.04 -15.24 -8.22
C ALA A 251 3.21 -14.47 -9.25
N GLU A 252 3.82 -14.18 -10.40
CA GLU A 252 3.25 -13.43 -11.52
C GLU A 252 1.84 -13.92 -11.92
N GLU A 253 1.64 -15.24 -12.05
CA GLU A 253 0.35 -15.80 -12.49
C GLU A 253 -0.77 -15.58 -11.47
N THR A 254 -0.46 -15.63 -10.18
CA THR A 254 -1.45 -15.38 -9.11
C THR A 254 -1.82 -13.90 -9.07
N ALA A 255 -0.82 -13.01 -9.21
CA ALA A 255 -1.03 -11.57 -9.28
C ALA A 255 -1.89 -11.18 -10.50
N ALA A 256 -1.64 -11.79 -11.65
CA ALA A 256 -2.41 -11.56 -12.87
C ALA A 256 -3.90 -11.90 -12.68
N ARG A 257 -4.24 -12.99 -11.98
CA ARG A 257 -5.63 -13.41 -11.71
C ARG A 257 -6.32 -12.56 -10.64
N HIS A 258 -5.57 -12.10 -9.63
CA HIS A 258 -6.11 -11.40 -8.47
C HIS A 258 -5.40 -10.06 -8.22
N PRO A 259 -5.35 -9.15 -9.22
CA PRO A 259 -4.65 -7.87 -9.09
C PRO A 259 -5.21 -6.99 -7.97
N ILE A 260 -6.47 -7.17 -7.58
CA ILE A 260 -7.07 -6.40 -6.49
C ILE A 260 -6.32 -6.56 -5.16
N ARG A 261 -5.60 -7.66 -4.96
CA ARG A 261 -4.79 -7.91 -3.77
C ARG A 261 -3.51 -7.06 -3.71
N LEU A 262 -3.17 -6.34 -4.80
CA LEU A 262 -2.00 -5.45 -4.88
C LEU A 262 -2.34 -3.97 -4.68
N VAL A 263 -3.58 -3.64 -4.36
CA VAL A 263 -4.10 -2.27 -4.32
C VAL A 263 -3.29 -1.32 -3.42
N GLN A 264 -2.59 -1.83 -2.39
CA GLN A 264 -1.73 -1.09 -1.46
C GLN A 264 -0.31 -1.69 -1.36
N SER A 265 0.24 -2.25 -2.45
CA SER A 265 1.52 -2.98 -2.43
C SER A 265 2.72 -2.10 -2.11
N GLY A 266 2.84 -0.91 -2.69
CA GLY A 266 3.93 0.04 -2.41
C GLY A 266 4.00 0.42 -0.93
N PRO A 267 2.91 0.95 -0.35
CA PRO A 267 2.86 1.27 1.07
C PRO A 267 3.15 0.09 2.00
N ALA A 268 2.71 -1.12 1.64
CA ALA A 268 3.01 -2.31 2.42
C ALA A 268 4.52 -2.57 2.52
N GLY A 269 5.25 -2.41 1.41
CA GLY A 269 6.72 -2.48 1.41
C GLY A 269 7.35 -1.40 2.27
N GLY A 270 6.82 -0.17 2.23
CA GLY A 270 7.27 0.93 3.08
C GLY A 270 7.15 0.62 4.58
N VAL A 271 6.04 0.03 4.99
CA VAL A 271 5.83 -0.37 6.40
C VAL A 271 6.76 -1.52 6.80
N GLU A 272 6.95 -2.51 5.94
CA GLU A 272 7.92 -3.59 6.20
C GLU A 272 9.35 -3.05 6.36
N ALA A 273 9.79 -2.12 5.48
CA ALA A 273 11.08 -1.44 5.61
C ALA A 273 11.19 -0.67 6.92
N THR A 274 10.16 0.07 7.27
CA THR A 274 10.09 0.89 8.50
C THR A 274 10.26 0.04 9.75
N GLY A 275 9.62 -1.13 9.80
CA GLY A 275 9.78 -2.08 10.91
C GLY A 275 11.23 -2.54 11.09
N ILE A 276 11.95 -2.78 9.98
CA ILE A 276 13.35 -3.20 9.99
C ILE A 276 14.27 -2.08 10.46
N TYR A 277 14.11 -0.87 9.90
CA TYR A 277 14.91 0.29 10.32
C TYR A 277 14.69 0.66 11.78
N GLY A 278 13.43 0.65 12.22
CA GLY A 278 13.11 0.90 13.62
C GLY A 278 13.69 -0.14 14.57
N ALA A 279 13.58 -1.41 14.24
CA ALA A 279 14.18 -2.49 15.05
C ALA A 279 15.71 -2.36 15.13
N ALA A 280 16.38 -2.01 14.04
CA ALA A 280 17.82 -1.76 14.01
C ALA A 280 18.22 -0.58 14.92
N ALA A 281 17.38 0.45 15.02
CA ALA A 281 17.55 1.60 15.91
C ALA A 281 17.00 1.37 17.34
N GLY A 282 16.55 0.14 17.67
CA GLY A 282 16.01 -0.22 18.98
C GLY A 282 14.61 0.34 19.28
N ALA A 283 13.84 0.78 18.27
CA ALA A 283 12.46 1.20 18.41
C ALA A 283 11.51 0.03 18.10
N ARG A 284 10.46 -0.12 18.92
CA ARG A 284 9.43 -1.17 18.73
C ARG A 284 8.05 -0.58 18.40
N ASP A 285 7.77 0.62 18.93
CA ASP A 285 6.56 1.37 18.64
C ASP A 285 6.90 2.49 17.67
N ILE A 286 6.43 2.37 16.43
CA ILE A 286 6.90 3.17 15.31
C ILE A 286 5.71 3.77 14.56
N LEU A 287 5.77 5.07 14.31
CA LEU A 287 4.95 5.74 13.32
C LEU A 287 5.69 5.69 11.98
N CYS A 288 5.28 4.80 11.09
CA CYS A 288 5.67 4.84 9.69
C CYS A 288 5.02 6.06 9.04
N PHE A 289 5.82 6.92 8.44
CA PHE A 289 5.36 8.08 7.68
C PHE A 289 5.96 8.04 6.28
N ASP A 290 5.15 7.68 5.30
CA ASP A 290 5.55 7.58 3.89
C ASP A 290 4.99 8.76 3.11
N MET A 291 5.87 9.61 2.56
CA MET A 291 5.46 10.73 1.71
C MET A 291 6.19 10.70 0.37
N GLY A 292 5.40 10.40 -0.65
CA GLY A 292 5.82 10.49 -2.06
C GLY A 292 5.40 11.80 -2.73
N GLY A 293 5.38 11.78 -4.06
CA GLY A 293 4.95 12.95 -4.85
C GLY A 293 3.44 13.18 -4.84
N THR A 294 2.62 12.15 -4.72
CA THR A 294 1.16 12.25 -4.88
C THR A 294 0.40 12.17 -3.56
N THR A 295 0.80 11.27 -2.68
CA THR A 295 0.12 10.98 -1.41
C THR A 295 1.13 10.83 -0.28
N ALA A 296 0.65 11.03 0.96
CA ALA A 296 1.32 10.56 2.16
C ALA A 296 0.48 9.50 2.85
N LYS A 297 1.14 8.62 3.62
CA LYS A 297 0.52 7.55 4.36
C LYS A 297 1.14 7.46 5.74
N ALA A 298 0.31 7.11 6.73
CA ALA A 298 0.78 6.87 8.08
C ALA A 298 0.24 5.53 8.59
N ALA A 299 1.13 4.71 9.15
CA ALA A 299 0.79 3.43 9.77
C ALA A 299 1.45 3.30 11.14
N LEU A 300 0.79 2.58 12.04
CA LEU A 300 1.34 2.29 13.36
C LEU A 300 1.90 0.86 13.39
N ILE A 301 3.10 0.72 13.89
CA ILE A 301 3.75 -0.55 14.18
C ILE A 301 3.84 -0.63 15.71
N ASP A 302 3.14 -1.58 16.30
CA ASP A 302 3.07 -1.82 17.74
C ASP A 302 3.94 -3.02 18.10
N ASN A 303 4.90 -2.86 18.99
CA ASN A 303 5.82 -3.95 19.40
C ASN A 303 6.55 -4.64 18.23
N GLY A 304 6.78 -3.93 17.12
CA GLY A 304 7.44 -4.44 15.92
C GLY A 304 6.51 -5.13 14.93
N GLU A 305 5.19 -5.10 15.14
CA GLU A 305 4.20 -5.69 14.23
C GLU A 305 3.23 -4.64 13.70
N ALA A 306 3.08 -4.56 12.38
CA ALA A 306 2.08 -3.74 11.74
C ALA A 306 0.71 -4.44 11.78
N LYS A 307 -0.34 -3.71 12.14
CA LYS A 307 -1.70 -4.24 12.09
C LYS A 307 -2.17 -4.44 10.65
N ARG A 308 -2.98 -5.47 10.45
CA ARG A 308 -3.70 -5.72 9.19
C ARG A 308 -5.18 -5.44 9.37
N SER A 309 -5.83 -5.08 8.27
CA SER A 309 -7.28 -4.93 8.16
C SER A 309 -7.77 -5.80 7.01
N LEU A 310 -8.93 -6.41 7.16
CA LEU A 310 -9.63 -7.13 6.07
C LEU A 310 -10.58 -6.20 5.30
N ASP A 311 -10.86 -5.03 5.85
CA ASP A 311 -11.76 -4.04 5.27
C ASP A 311 -10.95 -2.84 4.79
N PHE A 312 -11.03 -2.57 3.51
CA PHE A 312 -10.40 -1.43 2.87
C PHE A 312 -11.40 -0.73 1.93
N GLU A 313 -11.21 0.55 1.70
CA GLU A 313 -12.02 1.33 0.77
C GLU A 313 -11.13 2.10 -0.19
N VAL A 314 -11.40 1.98 -1.47
CA VAL A 314 -10.72 2.73 -2.53
C VAL A 314 -11.64 3.79 -3.13
N ALA A 315 -11.07 4.81 -3.76
CA ALA A 315 -11.81 5.87 -4.46
C ALA A 315 -12.86 6.58 -3.58
N ARG A 316 -12.51 6.93 -2.35
CA ARG A 316 -13.38 7.67 -1.43
C ARG A 316 -13.79 9.01 -2.04
N VAL A 317 -15.10 9.29 -2.05
CA VAL A 317 -15.66 10.57 -2.49
C VAL A 317 -15.53 11.66 -1.43
N ASP A 318 -15.53 11.28 -0.14
CA ASP A 318 -15.23 12.13 0.99
C ASP A 318 -14.00 11.63 1.72
N ARG A 319 -12.98 12.49 1.79
CA ARG A 319 -11.73 12.16 2.48
C ARG A 319 -11.97 12.00 3.97
N PHE A 320 -11.23 11.08 4.56
CA PHE A 320 -11.27 10.75 5.99
C PHE A 320 -12.62 10.23 6.49
N ARG A 321 -13.62 10.04 5.61
CA ARG A 321 -14.91 9.46 5.99
C ARG A 321 -15.00 8.01 5.57
N LYS A 322 -15.00 7.12 6.55
CA LYS A 322 -15.24 5.69 6.33
C LYS A 322 -16.66 5.49 5.81
N GLY A 323 -16.82 4.60 4.82
CA GLY A 323 -18.10 4.35 4.14
C GLY A 323 -18.31 5.20 2.90
N SER A 324 -17.36 6.08 2.52
CA SER A 324 -17.48 6.93 1.33
C SER A 324 -16.76 6.39 0.09
N GLY A 325 -16.11 5.24 0.18
CA GLY A 325 -15.38 4.58 -0.90
C GLY A 325 -16.03 3.30 -1.40
N LEU A 326 -15.44 2.70 -2.43
CA LEU A 326 -15.78 1.35 -2.88
C LEU A 326 -15.16 0.35 -1.90
N PRO A 327 -15.96 -0.47 -1.20
CA PRO A 327 -15.42 -1.42 -0.25
C PRO A 327 -14.68 -2.56 -0.95
N LEU A 328 -13.53 -2.90 -0.42
CA LEU A 328 -12.70 -4.02 -0.84
C LEU A 328 -12.45 -4.94 0.34
N LYS A 329 -12.80 -6.19 0.20
CA LYS A 329 -12.50 -7.22 1.18
C LYS A 329 -11.21 -7.95 0.80
N VAL A 330 -10.10 -7.27 1.05
CA VAL A 330 -8.74 -7.76 0.80
C VAL A 330 -7.86 -7.45 2.02
N PRO A 331 -6.98 -8.38 2.43
CA PRO A 331 -6.02 -8.08 3.50
C PRO A 331 -5.10 -6.93 3.08
N VAL A 332 -5.06 -5.88 3.90
CA VAL A 332 -4.17 -4.72 3.73
C VAL A 332 -3.45 -4.41 5.04
N ILE A 333 -2.31 -3.77 4.98
CA ILE A 333 -1.74 -3.13 6.17
C ILE A 333 -2.64 -1.95 6.55
N ASP A 334 -2.99 -1.88 7.83
CA ASP A 334 -3.86 -0.84 8.36
C ASP A 334 -3.13 0.50 8.41
N MET A 335 -3.53 1.43 7.55
CA MET A 335 -2.92 2.75 7.42
C MET A 335 -3.95 3.81 7.05
N ILE A 336 -3.64 5.06 7.36
CA ILE A 336 -4.40 6.20 6.85
C ILE A 336 -3.71 6.77 5.63
N GLU A 337 -4.48 7.00 4.57
CA GLU A 337 -4.00 7.66 3.36
C GLU A 337 -4.37 9.15 3.38
N ILE A 338 -3.36 9.98 3.16
CA ILE A 338 -3.46 11.44 3.15
C ILE A 338 -3.22 11.88 1.72
N GLY A 339 -4.22 12.44 1.09
CA GLY A 339 -4.10 12.87 -0.29
C GLY A 339 -3.35 14.20 -0.42
N ALA A 340 -2.17 14.22 0.12
CA ALA A 340 -1.21 15.30 -0.03
C ALA A 340 0.19 14.69 -0.14
N GLY A 341 1.00 15.19 -1.06
CA GLY A 341 2.38 14.79 -1.31
C GLY A 341 3.14 15.95 -1.94
N GLY A 342 4.37 15.73 -2.38
CA GLY A 342 5.22 16.76 -2.96
C GLY A 342 4.60 17.47 -4.18
N GLY A 343 3.91 16.74 -5.04
CA GLY A 343 3.22 17.29 -6.22
C GLY A 343 1.82 17.83 -5.95
N SER A 344 1.35 17.86 -4.69
CA SER A 344 0.02 18.37 -4.36
C SER A 344 -0.09 19.86 -4.66
N ILE A 345 -1.11 20.20 -5.45
CA ILE A 345 -1.35 21.56 -5.91
C ILE A 345 -1.96 22.39 -4.80
N ALA A 346 -1.39 23.56 -4.56
CA ALA A 346 -1.90 24.53 -3.61
C ALA A 346 -2.80 25.57 -4.31
N ARG A 347 -3.81 26.05 -3.60
CA ARG A 347 -4.73 27.09 -4.04
C ARG A 347 -5.28 27.87 -2.86
N VAL A 348 -5.77 29.07 -3.13
CA VAL A 348 -6.57 29.84 -2.17
C VAL A 348 -8.05 29.55 -2.41
N ASP A 349 -8.77 29.17 -1.35
CA ASP A 349 -10.21 28.92 -1.43
C ASP A 349 -11.03 30.23 -1.34
N ARG A 350 -12.36 30.11 -1.47
CA ARG A 350 -13.29 31.27 -1.45
C ARG A 350 -13.29 32.02 -0.09
N LEU A 351 -12.77 31.40 0.95
CA LEU A 351 -12.66 31.97 2.29
C LEU A 351 -11.28 32.62 2.54
N GLY A 352 -10.40 32.66 1.53
CA GLY A 352 -9.04 33.16 1.67
C GLY A 352 -8.09 32.22 2.41
N LEU A 353 -8.39 30.92 2.48
CA LEU A 353 -7.53 29.93 3.14
C LEU A 353 -6.68 29.16 2.10
N VAL A 354 -5.44 28.91 2.44
CA VAL A 354 -4.58 28.02 1.66
C VAL A 354 -5.07 26.58 1.78
N ARG A 355 -5.32 25.96 0.65
CA ARG A 355 -5.65 24.53 0.52
C ARG A 355 -4.57 23.81 -0.27
N VAL A 356 -4.13 22.64 0.20
CA VAL A 356 -3.12 21.82 -0.44
C VAL A 356 -3.75 20.46 -0.78
N GLY A 357 -3.66 20.11 -2.06
CA GLY A 357 -4.33 18.93 -2.60
C GLY A 357 -5.88 19.06 -2.60
N PRO A 358 -6.61 17.98 -2.91
CA PRO A 358 -6.20 16.62 -3.28
C PRO A 358 -5.59 16.47 -4.66
N GLU A 359 -5.74 17.45 -5.49
CA GLU A 359 -5.23 17.44 -6.85
C GLU A 359 -3.71 17.44 -6.82
N SER A 360 -3.08 16.57 -7.61
CA SER A 360 -1.63 16.48 -7.77
C SER A 360 -1.23 16.79 -9.20
N ALA A 361 -0.09 17.47 -9.36
CA ALA A 361 0.53 17.67 -10.66
C ALA A 361 1.17 16.39 -11.22
N SER A 362 1.28 15.34 -10.43
CA SER A 362 1.94 14.06 -10.78
C SER A 362 3.36 14.25 -11.30
N SER A 363 3.80 13.45 -12.28
CA SER A 363 5.06 13.62 -13.02
C SER A 363 4.87 14.44 -14.31
N ASP A 364 3.67 14.45 -14.84
CA ASP A 364 3.27 15.16 -16.07
C ASP A 364 1.92 15.87 -15.83
N PRO A 365 1.87 17.22 -15.95
CA PRO A 365 2.95 18.14 -16.28
C PRO A 365 3.95 18.39 -15.13
N GLY A 366 3.75 17.86 -13.94
CA GLY A 366 4.62 17.99 -12.80
C GLY A 366 4.52 19.33 -12.06
N PRO A 367 5.27 19.51 -10.95
CA PRO A 367 5.52 20.78 -10.29
C PRO A 367 6.04 21.85 -11.27
N ALA A 368 5.76 23.11 -11.00
CA ALA A 368 6.23 24.20 -11.85
C ALA A 368 7.76 24.20 -12.01
N CYS A 369 8.47 23.89 -10.92
CA CYS A 369 9.94 23.83 -10.92
C CYS A 369 10.53 22.68 -11.75
N TYR A 370 9.73 21.70 -12.21
CA TYR A 370 10.25 20.63 -13.08
C TYR A 370 10.47 21.12 -14.52
N GLY A 371 9.86 22.25 -14.92
CA GLY A 371 10.01 22.79 -16.27
C GLY A 371 9.34 21.95 -17.36
N LEU A 372 8.41 21.04 -16.99
CA LEU A 372 7.72 20.13 -17.91
C LEU A 372 6.31 20.63 -18.31
N GLY A 373 5.99 21.90 -18.00
CA GLY A 373 4.71 22.53 -18.34
C GLY A 373 3.76 22.75 -17.17
N GLY A 374 4.12 22.34 -15.95
CA GLY A 374 3.38 22.68 -14.74
C GLY A 374 3.39 24.20 -14.51
N ALA A 375 2.22 24.78 -14.18
CA ALA A 375 2.06 26.21 -13.95
C ALA A 375 1.44 26.56 -12.59
N ARG A 376 0.89 25.55 -11.89
CA ARG A 376 0.28 25.72 -10.58
C ARG A 376 1.27 25.35 -9.46
N PRO A 377 1.30 26.14 -8.33
CA PRO A 377 2.24 25.88 -7.25
C PRO A 377 1.93 24.55 -6.55
N THR A 378 2.98 23.81 -6.22
CA THR A 378 2.91 22.55 -5.48
C THR A 378 3.70 22.64 -4.17
N VAL A 379 3.64 21.59 -3.36
CA VAL A 379 4.47 21.45 -2.15
C VAL A 379 5.96 21.44 -2.54
N THR A 380 6.36 20.75 -3.63
CA THR A 380 7.74 20.72 -4.10
C THR A 380 8.25 22.11 -4.50
N ASP A 381 7.41 22.94 -5.14
CA ASP A 381 7.75 24.33 -5.45
C ASP A 381 7.97 25.14 -4.17
N ALA A 382 7.12 24.93 -3.17
CA ALA A 382 7.27 25.58 -1.87
C ALA A 382 8.56 25.17 -1.16
N ASP A 383 8.87 23.86 -1.10
CA ASP A 383 10.07 23.34 -0.46
C ASP A 383 11.36 23.82 -1.17
N LEU A 384 11.31 23.97 -2.50
CA LEU A 384 12.41 24.54 -3.27
C LEU A 384 12.65 26.00 -2.90
N VAL A 385 11.60 26.84 -2.87
CA VAL A 385 11.71 28.27 -2.53
C VAL A 385 12.12 28.46 -1.08
N LEU A 386 11.65 27.60 -0.16
CA LEU A 386 12.12 27.61 1.23
C LEU A 386 13.59 27.19 1.40
N GLY A 387 14.24 26.74 0.30
CA GLY A 387 15.65 26.32 0.31
C GLY A 387 15.87 24.92 0.86
N TYR A 388 14.82 24.14 1.08
CA TYR A 388 14.91 22.77 1.60
C TYR A 388 15.40 21.78 0.54
N LEU A 389 15.07 22.03 -0.74
CA LEU A 389 15.54 21.25 -1.88
C LEU A 389 16.65 22.00 -2.63
N GLY A 390 17.63 21.28 -3.16
CA GLY A 390 18.68 21.82 -3.99
C GLY A 390 18.31 21.84 -5.47
N ALA A 391 18.32 23.03 -6.10
CA ALA A 391 17.98 23.16 -7.51
C ALA A 391 18.90 22.33 -8.43
N GLU A 392 20.20 22.27 -8.12
CA GLU A 392 21.21 21.56 -8.90
C GLU A 392 21.47 20.13 -8.41
N SER A 393 21.06 19.79 -7.19
CA SER A 393 21.34 18.47 -6.56
C SER A 393 20.14 17.51 -6.58
N PHE A 394 18.99 17.92 -7.12
CA PHE A 394 17.79 17.11 -7.14
C PHE A 394 18.00 15.80 -7.94
N LEU A 395 17.57 14.66 -7.38
CA LEU A 395 17.86 13.31 -7.90
C LEU A 395 19.37 13.07 -8.12
N GLY A 396 20.22 13.58 -7.24
CA GLY A 396 21.68 13.48 -7.38
C GLY A 396 22.23 14.27 -8.55
N GLY A 397 21.53 15.33 -8.99
CA GLY A 397 21.90 16.18 -10.15
C GLY A 397 21.36 15.69 -11.50
N ALA A 398 20.58 14.60 -11.52
CA ALA A 398 19.96 14.11 -12.76
C ALA A 398 18.85 15.05 -13.27
N MET A 399 18.26 15.85 -12.39
CA MET A 399 17.24 16.82 -12.75
C MET A 399 17.54 18.16 -12.10
N LYS A 400 17.50 19.23 -12.91
CA LYS A 400 17.62 20.60 -12.44
C LYS A 400 16.24 21.20 -12.23
N LEU A 401 16.06 21.90 -11.10
CA LEU A 401 14.82 22.56 -10.77
C LEU A 401 14.85 24.05 -11.13
N ASP A 402 13.78 24.53 -11.75
CA ASP A 402 13.60 25.94 -12.10
C ASP A 402 13.01 26.73 -10.92
N VAL A 403 13.88 27.45 -10.19
CA VAL A 403 13.48 28.26 -9.04
C VAL A 403 12.57 29.40 -9.48
N ALA A 404 12.83 30.02 -10.65
CA ALA A 404 12.05 31.17 -11.14
C ALA A 404 10.61 30.74 -11.48
N ALA A 405 10.43 29.56 -12.07
CA ALA A 405 9.09 29.00 -12.33
C ALA A 405 8.31 28.72 -11.02
N ALA A 406 8.99 28.19 -10.00
CA ALA A 406 8.37 27.99 -8.68
C ALA A 406 7.96 29.32 -8.03
N GLU A 407 8.85 30.32 -8.02
CA GLU A 407 8.57 31.65 -7.47
C GLU A 407 7.40 32.33 -8.20
N ALA A 408 7.34 32.23 -9.53
CA ALA A 408 6.26 32.78 -10.33
C ALA A 408 4.92 32.12 -9.99
N ALA A 409 4.87 30.79 -9.92
CA ALA A 409 3.67 30.05 -9.58
C ALA A 409 3.17 30.40 -8.17
N LEU A 410 4.06 30.42 -7.17
CA LEU A 410 3.74 30.77 -5.78
C LEU A 410 3.25 32.21 -5.67
N GLY A 411 3.95 33.14 -6.31
CA GLY A 411 3.59 34.59 -6.33
C GLY A 411 2.22 34.81 -6.93
N GLU A 412 1.93 34.21 -8.09
CA GLU A 412 0.68 34.41 -8.82
C GLU A 412 -0.54 33.82 -8.10
N HIS A 413 -0.43 32.58 -7.66
CA HIS A 413 -1.59 31.81 -7.19
C HIS A 413 -1.83 31.90 -5.68
N ILE A 414 -0.81 32.23 -4.88
CA ILE A 414 -0.92 32.30 -3.42
C ILE A 414 -0.53 33.69 -2.91
N GLY A 415 0.65 34.22 -3.33
CA GLY A 415 1.18 35.48 -2.84
C GLY A 415 0.27 36.66 -3.12
N LYS A 416 -0.08 36.93 -4.39
CA LYS A 416 -0.96 38.01 -4.78
C LYS A 416 -2.36 37.93 -4.14
N PRO A 417 -3.07 36.79 -4.16
CA PRO A 417 -4.38 36.69 -3.56
C PRO A 417 -4.40 36.97 -2.06
N LEU A 418 -3.32 36.65 -1.33
CA LEU A 418 -3.25 36.79 0.13
C LEU A 418 -2.40 37.98 0.59
N GLY A 419 -1.77 38.73 -0.32
CA GLY A 419 -0.86 39.83 0.00
C GLY A 419 0.43 39.35 0.72
N LEU A 420 0.90 38.13 0.42
CA LEU A 420 2.09 37.52 1.00
C LEU A 420 3.27 37.64 0.05
N SER A 421 4.48 37.77 0.59
CA SER A 421 5.70 37.57 -0.17
C SER A 421 5.84 36.11 -0.63
N VAL A 422 6.68 35.85 -1.64
CA VAL A 422 6.86 34.48 -2.17
C VAL A 422 7.35 33.50 -1.10
N PRO A 423 8.32 33.83 -0.22
CA PRO A 423 8.69 32.92 0.88
C PRO A 423 7.56 32.67 1.89
N GLU A 424 6.77 33.71 2.22
CA GLU A 424 5.60 33.54 3.11
C GLU A 424 4.51 32.67 2.46
N ALA A 425 4.29 32.81 1.15
CA ALA A 425 3.40 31.96 0.38
C ALA A 425 3.86 30.49 0.37
N ALA A 426 5.16 30.25 0.17
CA ALA A 426 5.77 28.94 0.26
C ALA A 426 5.64 28.33 1.67
N TRP A 427 5.91 29.13 2.70
CA TRP A 427 5.76 28.71 4.09
C TRP A 427 4.31 28.36 4.43
N ALA A 428 3.33 29.15 3.95
CA ALA A 428 1.91 28.87 4.17
C ALA A 428 1.48 27.51 3.58
N ILE A 429 2.03 27.14 2.42
CA ILE A 429 1.79 25.81 1.82
C ILE A 429 2.43 24.71 2.68
N HIS A 430 3.71 24.87 3.04
CA HIS A 430 4.46 23.91 3.84
C HIS A 430 3.80 23.69 5.22
N GLU A 431 3.39 24.76 5.88
CA GLU A 431 2.70 24.70 7.18
C GLU A 431 1.34 24.01 7.07
N THR A 432 0.56 24.35 6.03
CA THR A 432 -0.76 23.74 5.80
C THR A 432 -0.66 22.23 5.55
N VAL A 433 0.27 21.80 4.70
CA VAL A 433 0.42 20.37 4.39
C VAL A 433 0.91 19.59 5.60
N ASN A 434 1.87 20.13 6.36
CA ASN A 434 2.36 19.50 7.59
C ASN A 434 1.27 19.40 8.67
N GLY A 435 0.43 20.44 8.79
CA GLY A 435 -0.73 20.43 9.68
C GLY A 435 -1.73 19.34 9.33
N ASN A 436 -2.07 19.21 8.04
CA ASN A 436 -2.99 18.17 7.55
C ASN A 436 -2.44 16.75 7.81
N MET A 437 -1.14 16.53 7.59
CA MET A 437 -0.49 15.24 7.80
C MET A 437 -0.40 14.89 9.27
N ALA A 438 -0.02 15.83 10.13
CA ALA A 438 0.01 15.62 11.57
C ALA A 438 -1.39 15.29 12.12
N GLN A 439 -2.41 16.04 11.70
CA GLN A 439 -3.79 15.79 12.13
C GLN A 439 -4.27 14.39 11.71
N ALA A 440 -4.01 13.98 10.47
CA ALA A 440 -4.40 12.65 10.00
C ALA A 440 -3.72 11.52 10.78
N ALA A 441 -2.41 11.65 11.03
CA ALA A 441 -1.66 10.67 11.84
C ALA A 441 -2.18 10.61 13.29
N ALA A 442 -2.49 11.78 13.89
CA ALA A 442 -3.06 11.85 15.24
C ALA A 442 -4.45 11.20 15.32
N ILE A 443 -5.32 11.43 14.32
CA ILE A 443 -6.65 10.80 14.24
C ILE A 443 -6.50 9.28 14.13
N HIS A 444 -5.62 8.79 13.27
CA HIS A 444 -5.38 7.36 13.10
C HIS A 444 -4.91 6.68 14.40
N ALA A 445 -4.03 7.35 15.17
CA ALA A 445 -3.61 6.86 16.47
C ALA A 445 -4.76 6.88 17.50
N LEU A 446 -5.54 7.96 17.52
CA LEU A 446 -6.67 8.13 18.44
C LEU A 446 -7.76 7.08 18.21
N GLU A 447 -8.12 6.80 16.95
CA GLU A 447 -9.09 5.74 16.58
C GLU A 447 -8.67 4.36 17.10
N LYS A 448 -7.39 4.18 17.36
CA LYS A 448 -6.80 2.94 17.90
C LYS A 448 -6.50 3.02 19.39
N ALA A 449 -6.96 4.09 20.06
CA ALA A 449 -6.66 4.37 21.46
C ALA A 449 -5.16 4.39 21.78
N LYS A 450 -4.33 4.90 20.86
CA LYS A 450 -2.87 4.98 20.98
C LYS A 450 -2.41 6.41 21.27
N ARG A 451 -1.37 6.54 22.09
CA ARG A 451 -0.69 7.80 22.35
C ARG A 451 0.44 7.98 21.34
N ILE A 452 0.22 8.82 20.33
CA ILE A 452 1.17 9.01 19.22
C ILE A 452 2.51 9.58 19.70
N ASP A 453 2.53 10.38 20.75
CA ASP A 453 3.72 10.98 21.35
C ASP A 453 4.72 9.96 21.97
N ALA A 454 4.27 8.72 22.16
CA ALA A 454 5.12 7.62 22.64
C ALA A 454 5.86 6.89 21.51
N TYR A 455 5.54 7.18 20.23
CA TYR A 455 6.14 6.52 19.08
C TYR A 455 7.39 7.23 18.58
N ALA A 456 8.33 6.47 18.01
CA ALA A 456 9.37 7.03 17.16
C ALA A 456 8.84 7.11 15.72
N MET A 457 9.03 8.24 15.03
CA MET A 457 8.68 8.33 13.60
C MET A 457 9.81 7.79 12.74
N VAL A 458 9.48 7.02 11.71
CA VAL A 458 10.41 6.65 10.64
C VAL A 458 9.84 7.21 9.33
N PRO A 459 10.37 8.35 8.84
CA PRO A 459 9.95 8.95 7.59
C PRO A 459 10.62 8.24 6.41
N ILE A 460 9.81 7.90 5.42
CA ILE A 460 10.24 7.30 4.16
C ILE A 460 9.59 8.02 2.96
N GLY A 461 9.98 7.64 1.75
CA GLY A 461 9.57 8.34 0.53
C GLY A 461 10.43 9.59 0.26
N GLY A 462 10.42 10.06 -0.98
CA GLY A 462 11.29 11.16 -1.42
C GLY A 462 11.05 12.49 -0.70
N ALA A 463 9.81 12.76 -0.28
CA ALA A 463 9.44 13.99 0.43
C ALA A 463 9.35 13.79 1.97
N GLY A 464 9.24 12.55 2.46
CA GLY A 464 9.07 12.26 3.88
C GLY A 464 10.09 12.94 4.79
N PRO A 465 11.41 12.81 4.56
CA PRO A 465 12.42 13.41 5.41
C PRO A 465 12.40 14.96 5.44
N VAL A 466 11.95 15.62 4.36
CA VAL A 466 11.82 17.10 4.31
C VAL A 466 10.83 17.60 5.37
N HIS A 467 9.73 16.89 5.55
CA HIS A 467 8.62 17.28 6.41
C HIS A 467 8.69 16.67 7.82
N ALA A 468 9.50 15.62 8.00
CA ALA A 468 9.47 14.76 9.19
C ALA A 468 9.65 15.49 10.51
N CYS A 469 10.65 16.37 10.61
CA CYS A 469 10.93 17.10 11.87
C CYS A 469 9.76 18.05 12.21
N HIS A 470 9.21 18.73 11.21
CA HIS A 470 8.10 19.67 11.41
C HIS A 470 6.82 18.95 11.84
N ILE A 471 6.50 17.84 11.19
CA ILE A 471 5.37 16.97 11.56
C ILE A 471 5.60 16.37 12.97
N GLY A 472 6.81 15.91 13.25
CA GLY A 472 7.17 15.36 14.57
C GLY A 472 6.95 16.35 15.70
N MET A 473 7.37 17.61 15.53
CA MET A 473 7.12 18.70 16.49
C MET A 473 5.63 18.95 16.70
N LYS A 474 4.82 18.96 15.60
CA LYS A 474 3.35 19.11 15.68
C LYS A 474 2.66 17.96 16.43
N LEU A 475 3.20 16.76 16.34
CA LEU A 475 2.71 15.55 17.02
C LEU A 475 3.26 15.39 18.45
N GLY A 476 4.18 16.24 18.88
CA GLY A 476 4.85 16.12 20.17
C GLY A 476 5.81 14.93 20.27
N LEU A 477 6.30 14.43 19.12
CA LEU A 477 7.29 13.35 19.09
C LEU A 477 8.64 13.84 19.56
N ARG A 478 9.38 12.95 20.21
CA ARG A 478 10.75 13.24 20.67
C ARG A 478 11.83 12.68 19.78
N ARG A 479 11.50 11.65 18.98
CA ARG A 479 12.48 10.87 18.24
C ARG A 479 12.03 10.61 16.82
N ILE A 480 12.92 10.86 15.86
CA ILE A 480 12.74 10.51 14.45
C ILE A 480 13.95 9.69 14.00
N ILE A 481 13.71 8.58 13.32
CA ILE A 481 14.75 7.71 12.78
C ILE A 481 14.70 7.81 11.27
N VAL A 482 15.66 8.50 10.66
CA VAL A 482 15.74 8.67 9.20
C VAL A 482 16.69 7.63 8.62
N PRO A 483 16.18 6.61 7.93
CA PRO A 483 17.04 5.56 7.38
C PRO A 483 17.89 6.08 6.21
N LEU A 484 19.02 5.44 5.96
CA LEU A 484 19.75 5.64 4.71
C LEU A 484 18.93 5.08 3.56
N GLY A 485 18.78 5.84 2.46
CA GLY A 485 17.93 5.46 1.34
C GLY A 485 16.42 5.60 1.63
N ALA A 486 16.03 6.49 2.55
CA ALA A 486 14.63 6.76 2.88
C ALA A 486 13.76 6.97 1.64
N GLY A 487 14.30 7.61 0.59
CA GLY A 487 13.60 7.91 -0.65
C GLY A 487 13.23 6.71 -1.52
N VAL A 488 13.77 5.52 -1.22
CA VAL A 488 13.50 4.25 -1.96
C VAL A 488 13.15 3.10 -1.00
N ALA A 489 12.76 3.43 0.23
CA ALA A 489 12.55 2.46 1.30
C ALA A 489 11.46 1.42 0.97
N SER A 490 10.40 1.77 0.22
CA SER A 490 9.36 0.81 -0.19
C SER A 490 9.96 -0.32 -1.04
N ALA A 491 10.79 0.02 -2.03
CA ALA A 491 11.47 -0.97 -2.86
C ALA A 491 12.46 -1.84 -2.05
N PHE A 492 13.11 -1.27 -1.02
CA PHE A 492 13.92 -2.02 -0.08
C PHE A 492 13.07 -2.99 0.76
N GLY A 493 11.91 -2.55 1.25
CA GLY A 493 10.98 -3.38 2.02
C GLY A 493 10.52 -4.62 1.27
N PHE A 494 10.38 -4.56 -0.05
CA PHE A 494 10.06 -5.74 -0.87
C PHE A 494 11.13 -6.82 -0.78
N LEU A 495 12.41 -6.42 -0.75
CA LEU A 495 13.52 -7.37 -0.63
C LEU A 495 13.66 -7.97 0.77
N ALA A 496 13.14 -7.28 1.77
CA ALA A 496 13.19 -7.67 3.17
C ALA A 496 11.93 -8.42 3.64
N ALA A 497 10.85 -8.36 2.86
CA ALA A 497 9.64 -9.10 3.13
C ALA A 497 9.83 -10.61 2.92
N PRO A 498 9.20 -11.46 3.76
CA PRO A 498 9.21 -12.89 3.54
C PRO A 498 8.37 -13.24 2.31
N ILE A 499 8.77 -14.26 1.58
CA ILE A 499 7.86 -14.88 0.60
C ILE A 499 6.73 -15.53 1.39
N SER A 500 5.50 -15.04 1.22
CA SER A 500 4.35 -15.54 1.98
C SER A 500 3.08 -15.56 1.15
N PHE A 501 2.20 -16.53 1.47
CA PHE A 501 0.95 -16.76 0.78
C PHE A 501 -0.17 -16.86 1.80
N ALA A 502 -1.21 -16.04 1.66
CA ALA A 502 -2.37 -16.05 2.53
C ALA A 502 -3.60 -16.59 1.78
N PHE A 503 -4.29 -17.51 2.42
CA PHE A 503 -5.54 -18.13 1.95
C PHE A 503 -6.64 -17.87 2.97
N ILE A 504 -7.83 -17.57 2.50
CA ILE A 504 -9.00 -17.35 3.36
C ILE A 504 -10.13 -18.25 2.87
N GLN A 505 -10.87 -18.83 3.83
CA GLN A 505 -12.07 -19.62 3.56
C GLN A 505 -13.17 -19.24 4.55
N GLY A 506 -14.28 -18.72 4.03
CA GLY A 506 -15.48 -18.45 4.80
C GLY A 506 -16.16 -19.75 5.25
N TRP A 507 -16.36 -19.88 6.55
CA TRP A 507 -17.13 -20.99 7.13
C TRP A 507 -17.77 -20.56 8.43
N VAL A 508 -19.02 -20.09 8.33
CA VAL A 508 -19.78 -19.65 9.50
C VAL A 508 -20.30 -20.89 10.24
N ALA A 509 -19.90 -21.04 11.49
CA ALA A 509 -20.32 -22.14 12.36
C ALA A 509 -20.24 -21.74 13.84
N PRO A 510 -21.18 -22.19 14.70
CA PRO A 510 -21.05 -21.99 16.13
C PRO A 510 -19.82 -22.72 16.66
N LEU A 511 -19.10 -22.10 17.60
CA LEU A 511 -17.93 -22.71 18.22
C LEU A 511 -18.34 -23.92 19.07
N ALA A 512 -19.53 -23.86 19.72
CA ALA A 512 -20.11 -25.00 20.39
C ALA A 512 -20.57 -26.04 19.36
N GLY A 513 -19.93 -27.20 19.36
CA GLY A 513 -20.21 -28.28 18.39
C GLY A 513 -19.51 -28.07 17.03
N LEU A 514 -18.45 -27.27 17.00
CA LEU A 514 -17.65 -27.06 15.78
C LEU A 514 -17.14 -28.39 15.21
N ASP A 515 -17.35 -28.63 13.91
CA ASP A 515 -16.82 -29.80 13.21
C ASP A 515 -15.30 -29.63 12.98
N PHE A 516 -14.51 -30.15 13.90
CA PHE A 516 -13.05 -30.11 13.81
C PHE A 516 -12.48 -30.98 12.69
N ALA A 517 -13.20 -31.97 12.18
CA ALA A 517 -12.76 -32.74 11.01
C ALA A 517 -12.80 -31.86 9.77
N LYS A 518 -13.88 -31.12 9.57
CA LYS A 518 -14.04 -30.15 8.51
C LYS A 518 -13.02 -29.00 8.65
N LEU A 519 -12.78 -28.50 9.86
CA LEU A 519 -11.80 -27.46 10.10
C LEU A 519 -10.37 -27.90 9.73
N ARG A 520 -9.98 -29.13 10.10
CA ARG A 520 -8.70 -29.72 9.69
C ARG A 520 -8.59 -29.86 8.17
N GLU A 521 -9.65 -30.26 7.49
CA GLU A 521 -9.69 -30.32 6.02
C GLU A 521 -9.43 -28.94 5.41
N ILE A 522 -10.16 -27.91 5.85
CA ILE A 522 -10.03 -26.53 5.34
C ILE A 522 -8.60 -26.01 5.57
N THR A 523 -8.14 -26.03 6.82
CA THR A 523 -6.81 -25.47 7.15
C THR A 523 -5.68 -26.30 6.57
N GLY A 524 -5.85 -27.62 6.48
CA GLY A 524 -4.89 -28.54 5.87
C GLY A 524 -4.72 -28.29 4.36
N THR A 525 -5.84 -28.14 3.64
CA THR A 525 -5.83 -27.82 2.20
C THR A 525 -5.12 -26.50 1.94
N MET A 526 -5.48 -25.44 2.66
CA MET A 526 -4.82 -24.13 2.53
C MET A 526 -3.32 -24.18 2.86
N THR A 527 -2.96 -24.93 3.91
CA THR A 527 -1.55 -25.12 4.31
C THR A 527 -0.75 -25.85 3.23
N ALA A 528 -1.30 -26.93 2.68
CA ALA A 528 -0.65 -27.71 1.63
C ALA A 528 -0.45 -26.87 0.37
N GLN A 529 -1.47 -26.13 -0.03
CA GLN A 529 -1.43 -25.23 -1.17
C GLN A 529 -0.37 -24.12 -0.99
N GLY A 530 -0.34 -23.51 0.19
CA GLY A 530 0.64 -22.46 0.52
C GLY A 530 2.07 -23.00 0.53
N LYS A 531 2.31 -24.19 1.08
CA LYS A 531 3.63 -24.84 1.06
C LYS A 531 4.07 -25.19 -0.35
N ALA A 532 3.17 -25.66 -1.21
CA ALA A 532 3.49 -25.93 -2.60
C ALA A 532 3.90 -24.65 -3.35
N MET A 533 3.17 -23.55 -3.12
CA MET A 533 3.52 -22.25 -3.73
C MET A 533 4.84 -21.70 -3.17
N ALA A 534 5.10 -21.85 -1.88
CA ALA A 534 6.36 -21.44 -1.26
C ALA A 534 7.55 -22.24 -1.83
N ALA A 535 7.38 -23.55 -2.02
CA ALA A 535 8.39 -24.41 -2.64
C ALA A 535 8.66 -24.00 -4.11
N ALA A 536 7.61 -23.69 -4.89
CA ALA A 536 7.75 -23.17 -6.24
C ALA A 536 8.49 -21.82 -6.30
N ALA A 537 8.35 -21.01 -5.24
CA ALA A 537 9.07 -19.75 -5.05
C ALA A 537 10.48 -19.93 -4.47
N GLY A 538 10.97 -21.16 -4.31
CA GLY A 538 12.33 -21.48 -3.85
C GLY A 538 12.52 -21.47 -2.32
N VAL A 539 11.42 -21.50 -1.54
CA VAL A 539 11.46 -21.70 -0.10
C VAL A 539 11.57 -23.19 0.19
N ALA A 540 12.56 -23.60 0.98
CA ALA A 540 12.70 -24.98 1.39
C ALA A 540 11.46 -25.41 2.23
N PRO A 541 10.86 -26.59 1.98
CA PRO A 541 9.61 -27.01 2.65
C PRO A 541 9.66 -26.99 4.17
N GLU A 542 10.83 -27.33 4.75
CA GLU A 542 11.10 -27.32 6.19
C GLU A 542 11.24 -25.91 6.78
N ALA A 543 11.58 -24.93 5.94
CA ALA A 543 11.69 -23.54 6.33
C ALA A 543 10.36 -22.78 6.24
N ALA A 544 9.35 -23.35 5.59
CA ALA A 544 8.03 -22.75 5.46
C ALA A 544 7.20 -22.97 6.73
N SER A 545 6.87 -21.90 7.44
CA SER A 545 5.96 -21.90 8.59
C SER A 545 4.53 -21.62 8.17
N ALA A 546 3.55 -22.11 8.92
CA ALA A 546 2.14 -21.81 8.71
C ALA A 546 1.52 -21.24 10.00
N ARG A 547 0.83 -20.10 9.86
CA ARG A 547 0.02 -19.50 10.93
C ARG A 547 -1.45 -19.62 10.55
N ILE A 548 -2.30 -19.95 11.53
CA ILE A 548 -3.75 -20.08 11.34
C ILE A 548 -4.42 -18.97 12.13
N LEU A 549 -5.27 -18.19 11.46
CA LEU A 549 -6.09 -17.16 12.08
C LEU A 549 -7.56 -17.58 11.97
N GLY A 550 -8.31 -17.42 13.05
CA GLY A 550 -9.77 -17.58 13.07
C GLY A 550 -10.44 -16.23 13.27
N ALA A 551 -11.28 -15.81 12.32
CA ALA A 551 -12.14 -14.66 12.51
C ALA A 551 -13.40 -15.13 13.26
N MET A 552 -13.60 -14.61 14.47
CA MET A 552 -14.68 -15.02 15.38
C MET A 552 -15.41 -13.81 15.93
N ARG A 553 -16.64 -14.02 16.39
CA ARG A 553 -17.47 -13.00 17.02
C ARG A 553 -18.40 -13.61 18.06
N TYR A 554 -18.92 -12.82 18.97
CA TYR A 554 -20.10 -13.24 19.73
C TYR A 554 -21.31 -13.30 18.81
N ALA A 555 -22.14 -14.32 18.97
CA ALA A 555 -23.30 -14.51 18.11
C ALA A 555 -24.21 -13.29 18.10
N GLY A 556 -24.63 -12.87 16.92
CA GLY A 556 -25.43 -11.66 16.71
C GLY A 556 -24.63 -10.36 16.55
N GLN A 557 -23.30 -10.36 16.71
CA GLN A 557 -22.48 -9.20 16.41
C GLN A 557 -22.22 -9.05 14.89
N GLY A 558 -22.17 -7.80 14.43
CA GLY A 558 -21.84 -7.48 13.03
C GLY A 558 -20.35 -7.53 12.71
N PHE A 559 -19.48 -7.36 13.72
CA PHE A 559 -18.03 -7.30 13.56
C PHE A 559 -17.36 -8.56 14.10
N GLN A 560 -16.27 -8.96 13.49
CA GLN A 560 -15.46 -10.11 13.86
C GLN A 560 -14.09 -9.66 14.36
N VAL A 561 -13.47 -10.50 15.20
CA VAL A 561 -12.13 -10.31 15.74
C VAL A 561 -11.27 -11.48 15.29
N GLU A 562 -10.11 -11.21 14.74
CA GLU A 562 -9.13 -12.24 14.39
C GLU A 562 -8.34 -12.66 15.61
N ALA A 563 -8.16 -13.96 15.74
CA ALA A 563 -7.31 -14.56 16.76
C ALA A 563 -6.39 -15.61 16.13
N GLU A 564 -5.13 -15.61 16.52
CA GLU A 564 -4.19 -16.66 16.11
C GLU A 564 -4.47 -17.94 16.88
N ILE A 565 -4.73 -19.01 16.12
CA ILE A 565 -5.13 -20.31 16.64
C ILE A 565 -3.97 -21.32 16.50
N PRO A 566 -3.49 -21.91 17.60
CA PRO A 566 -2.48 -22.96 17.53
C PRO A 566 -3.00 -24.17 16.73
N ALA A 567 -2.23 -24.63 15.73
CA ALA A 567 -2.61 -25.78 14.90
C ALA A 567 -2.93 -27.03 15.73
N GLU A 568 -2.25 -27.22 16.86
CA GLU A 568 -2.47 -28.31 17.79
C GLU A 568 -3.88 -28.30 18.41
N SER A 569 -4.45 -27.11 18.66
CA SER A 569 -5.80 -26.96 19.19
C SER A 569 -6.85 -27.48 18.20
N ILE A 570 -6.63 -27.23 16.90
CA ILE A 570 -7.48 -27.75 15.82
C ILE A 570 -7.34 -29.26 15.73
N THR A 571 -6.11 -29.77 15.83
CA THR A 571 -5.83 -31.21 15.76
C THR A 571 -6.51 -31.96 16.92
N ARG A 572 -6.47 -31.39 18.14
CA ARG A 572 -7.06 -32.00 19.36
C ARG A 572 -8.56 -31.76 19.50
N GLY A 573 -9.15 -30.86 18.70
CA GLY A 573 -10.57 -30.50 18.84
C GLY A 573 -10.85 -29.62 20.06
N ASP A 574 -9.91 -28.76 20.45
CA ASP A 574 -9.96 -27.96 21.67
C ASP A 574 -10.70 -26.63 21.46
N ALA A 575 -12.04 -26.72 21.54
CA ALA A 575 -12.90 -25.52 21.43
C ALA A 575 -12.67 -24.50 22.56
N ALA A 576 -12.26 -24.97 23.75
CA ALA A 576 -11.98 -24.07 24.87
C ALA A 576 -10.76 -23.18 24.60
N MET A 577 -9.72 -23.72 23.98
CA MET A 577 -8.54 -22.95 23.55
C MET A 577 -8.91 -21.92 22.47
N LEU A 578 -9.73 -22.30 21.48
CA LEU A 578 -10.21 -21.36 20.46
C LEU A 578 -10.95 -20.18 21.10
N ARG A 579 -11.85 -20.47 22.04
CA ARG A 579 -12.59 -19.45 22.80
C ARG A 579 -11.63 -18.55 23.58
N ALA A 580 -10.68 -19.11 24.31
CA ALA A 580 -9.71 -18.34 25.09
C ALA A 580 -8.87 -17.39 24.21
N LYS A 581 -8.46 -17.85 23.02
CA LYS A 581 -7.73 -17.00 22.05
C LYS A 581 -8.59 -15.86 21.52
N PHE A 582 -9.84 -16.15 21.17
CA PHE A 582 -10.80 -15.11 20.77
C PHE A 582 -11.03 -14.09 21.88
N GLU A 583 -11.33 -14.54 23.12
CA GLU A 583 -11.60 -13.64 24.23
C GLU A 583 -10.39 -12.79 24.60
N ALA A 584 -9.17 -13.32 24.49
CA ALA A 584 -7.95 -12.54 24.69
C ALA A 584 -7.80 -11.45 23.62
N ALA A 585 -8.03 -11.76 22.35
CA ALA A 585 -8.00 -10.78 21.26
C ALA A 585 -9.13 -9.74 21.42
N TYR A 586 -10.31 -10.18 21.78
CA TYR A 586 -11.47 -9.32 22.02
C TYR A 586 -11.22 -8.35 23.19
N LEU A 587 -10.67 -8.86 24.30
CA LEU A 587 -10.29 -8.05 25.47
C LEU A 587 -9.25 -6.97 25.10
N ALA A 588 -8.26 -7.33 24.29
CA ALA A 588 -7.23 -6.40 23.85
C ALA A 588 -7.80 -5.24 22.99
N LEU A 589 -8.88 -5.51 22.22
CA LEU A 589 -9.51 -4.50 21.37
C LEU A 589 -10.54 -3.65 22.11
N TYR A 590 -11.36 -4.28 22.95
CA TYR A 590 -12.55 -3.62 23.53
C TYR A 590 -12.46 -3.40 25.04
N GLY A 591 -11.39 -3.88 25.71
CA GLY A 591 -11.19 -3.74 27.15
C GLY A 591 -12.13 -4.58 28.01
N ARG A 592 -12.96 -5.42 27.42
CA ARG A 592 -13.92 -6.31 28.11
C ARG A 592 -14.21 -7.56 27.30
N THR A 593 -14.76 -8.59 27.95
CA THR A 593 -15.29 -9.79 27.31
C THR A 593 -16.73 -10.04 27.77
N GLU A 594 -17.45 -10.92 27.06
CA GLU A 594 -18.81 -11.32 27.41
C GLU A 594 -18.94 -12.86 27.44
N PRO A 595 -18.48 -13.50 28.53
CA PRO A 595 -18.40 -14.96 28.61
C PRO A 595 -19.74 -15.70 28.51
N SER A 596 -20.87 -14.99 28.79
CA SER A 596 -22.22 -15.54 28.72
C SER A 596 -22.71 -15.75 27.28
N LEU A 597 -22.14 -15.02 26.31
CA LEU A 597 -22.59 -15.12 24.93
C LEU A 597 -21.91 -16.28 24.18
N PRO A 598 -22.66 -16.97 23.31
CA PRO A 598 -22.09 -17.95 22.42
C PRO A 598 -21.15 -17.28 21.40
N VAL A 599 -20.10 -18.00 20.99
CA VAL A 599 -19.14 -17.57 19.99
C VAL A 599 -19.40 -18.33 18.69
N GLU A 600 -19.31 -17.65 17.57
CA GLU A 600 -19.31 -18.24 16.23
C GLU A 600 -18.03 -17.93 15.49
N CYS A 601 -17.52 -18.90 14.73
CA CYS A 601 -16.45 -18.75 13.77
C CYS A 601 -17.06 -18.24 12.45
N VAL A 602 -16.38 -17.33 11.76
CA VAL A 602 -16.87 -16.70 10.51
C VAL A 602 -16.01 -17.10 9.32
N SER A 603 -14.69 -16.98 9.45
CA SER A 603 -13.74 -17.37 8.41
C SER A 603 -12.42 -17.85 9.02
N TRP A 604 -11.65 -18.57 8.22
CA TRP A 604 -10.35 -19.11 8.58
C TRP A 604 -9.32 -18.64 7.57
N GLN A 605 -8.19 -18.16 8.06
CA GLN A 605 -7.07 -17.76 7.24
C GLN A 605 -5.85 -18.62 7.57
N VAL A 606 -5.11 -19.03 6.56
CA VAL A 606 -3.80 -19.66 6.70
C VAL A 606 -2.78 -18.83 5.97
N ILE A 607 -1.73 -18.42 6.68
CA ILE A 607 -0.59 -17.69 6.13
C ILE A 607 0.60 -18.65 6.15
N VAL A 608 1.10 -19.03 4.97
CA VAL A 608 2.32 -19.81 4.82
C VAL A 608 3.44 -18.87 4.42
N ALA A 609 4.49 -18.81 5.22
CA ALA A 609 5.62 -17.90 4.99
C ALA A 609 6.95 -18.63 5.08
N GLY A 610 7.87 -18.24 4.20
CA GLY A 610 9.29 -18.57 4.31
C GLY A 610 9.97 -17.75 5.41
N PRO A 611 11.26 -18.02 5.70
CA PRO A 611 12.02 -17.21 6.63
C PRO A 611 12.14 -15.77 6.13
N ARG A 612 12.14 -14.81 7.06
CA ARG A 612 12.46 -13.43 6.71
C ARG A 612 13.90 -13.36 6.20
N PRO A 613 14.14 -12.70 5.07
CA PRO A 613 15.50 -12.44 4.63
C PRO A 613 16.26 -11.62 5.67
N VAL A 614 17.44 -12.07 6.05
CA VAL A 614 18.34 -11.27 6.90
C VAL A 614 19.00 -10.23 6.01
N VAL A 615 18.77 -8.95 6.31
CA VAL A 615 19.44 -7.81 5.68
C VAL A 615 20.31 -7.14 6.73
N ASP A 616 21.62 -7.17 6.50
CA ASP A 616 22.56 -6.47 7.38
C ASP A 616 22.66 -5.01 6.95
N LEU A 617 21.97 -4.14 7.69
CA LEU A 617 21.96 -2.71 7.42
C LEU A 617 23.32 -2.05 7.68
N THR A 618 24.22 -2.68 8.44
CA THR A 618 25.55 -2.14 8.73
C THR A 618 26.47 -2.19 7.52
N GLN A 619 26.14 -3.00 6.52
CA GLN A 619 26.88 -3.09 5.26
C GLN A 619 26.45 -2.04 4.22
N GLN A 620 25.44 -1.24 4.52
CA GLN A 620 25.03 -0.11 3.69
C GLN A 620 26.08 1.01 3.78
N GLY A 621 26.84 1.25 2.75
CA GLY A 621 27.76 2.40 2.69
C GLY A 621 29.12 2.18 3.36
N ALA A 622 29.77 1.07 3.09
CA ALA A 622 31.11 0.72 3.59
C ALA A 622 32.24 1.72 3.17
N ALA A 623 31.96 2.69 2.31
CA ALA A 623 32.88 3.78 1.99
C ALA A 623 32.16 5.12 2.15
N ALA A 624 32.67 5.99 3.03
CA ALA A 624 32.27 7.40 3.06
C ALA A 624 32.59 8.01 1.68
N GLU A 625 31.54 8.39 0.93
CA GLU A 625 31.74 8.98 -0.39
C GLU A 625 31.72 10.50 -0.33
N GLY A 626 32.81 11.12 -0.73
CA GLY A 626 32.94 12.57 -0.87
C GLY A 626 33.19 13.31 0.44
N THR A 627 33.11 14.64 0.38
CA THR A 627 33.26 15.53 1.53
C THR A 627 31.92 15.71 2.27
N LEU A 628 31.99 15.84 3.61
CA LEU A 628 30.80 16.05 4.45
C LEU A 628 30.08 17.35 4.10
N HIS A 629 30.83 18.46 4.02
CA HIS A 629 30.26 19.77 3.69
C HIS A 629 30.21 19.98 2.16
N ARG A 630 29.01 20.18 1.63
CA ARG A 630 28.75 20.53 0.21
C ARG A 630 28.65 22.05 -0.01
N GLY A 631 28.52 22.83 1.06
CA GLY A 631 28.37 24.29 1.01
C GLY A 631 27.31 24.77 2.01
N THR A 632 26.79 25.98 1.75
CA THR A 632 25.69 26.58 2.49
C THR A 632 24.54 26.95 1.55
N ARG A 633 23.33 26.98 2.09
CA ARG A 633 22.12 27.41 1.40
C ARG A 633 21.25 28.22 2.36
N ARG A 634 20.64 29.28 1.83
CA ARG A 634 19.62 29.99 2.60
C ARG A 634 18.37 29.17 2.72
N ALA A 635 18.02 28.73 3.93
CA ALA A 635 16.81 27.98 4.22
C ALA A 635 15.92 28.75 5.20
N TRP A 636 14.61 28.62 5.04
CA TRP A 636 13.60 29.36 5.81
C TRP A 636 13.28 28.65 7.12
N PHE A 637 13.56 29.30 8.25
CA PHE A 637 13.19 28.82 9.58
C PHE A 637 12.61 29.98 10.41
N GLY A 638 11.46 29.74 11.05
CA GLY A 638 10.90 30.69 12.03
C GLY A 638 10.54 32.08 11.47
N GLY A 639 10.25 32.19 10.17
CA GLY A 639 9.86 33.47 9.53
C GLY A 639 11.01 34.22 8.85
N ALA A 640 12.21 33.65 8.79
CA ALA A 640 13.37 34.26 8.13
C ALA A 640 14.26 33.21 7.45
N TYR A 641 15.01 33.64 6.44
CA TYR A 641 16.08 32.85 5.85
C TYR A 641 17.32 32.84 6.75
N THR A 642 17.87 31.66 6.95
CA THR A 642 19.10 31.42 7.71
C THR A 642 20.13 30.74 6.80
N GLU A 643 21.39 31.17 6.84
CA GLU A 643 22.50 30.46 6.20
C GLU A 643 22.66 29.08 6.86
N THR A 644 22.41 28.04 6.08
CA THR A 644 22.28 26.68 6.59
C THR A 644 23.28 25.78 5.90
N PRO A 645 24.09 24.99 6.65
CA PRO A 645 25.02 24.05 6.04
C PRO A 645 24.29 22.96 5.27
N VAL A 646 24.81 22.64 4.10
CA VAL A 646 24.37 21.50 3.28
C VAL A 646 25.40 20.39 3.45
N LEU A 647 24.95 19.26 3.96
CA LEU A 647 25.78 18.12 4.30
C LEU A 647 25.48 16.92 3.39
N ASN A 648 26.56 16.22 3.04
CA ASN A 648 26.46 14.95 2.32
C ASN A 648 26.16 13.80 3.28
N ARG A 649 25.00 13.19 3.14
CA ARG A 649 24.57 12.07 3.99
C ARG A 649 25.53 10.90 3.97
N LEU A 650 26.08 10.56 2.79
CA LEU A 650 27.00 9.43 2.61
C LEU A 650 28.39 9.64 3.22
N ALA A 651 28.73 10.87 3.59
CA ALA A 651 29.98 11.16 4.27
C ALA A 651 29.89 11.10 5.80
N LEU A 652 28.67 11.01 6.37
CA LEU A 652 28.48 10.86 7.83
C LEU A 652 28.83 9.45 8.29
N ARG A 653 29.55 9.36 9.39
CA ARG A 653 30.02 8.10 9.98
C ARG A 653 29.25 7.76 11.25
N PRO A 654 29.17 6.47 11.62
CA PRO A 654 28.61 6.06 12.90
C PRO A 654 29.24 6.82 14.08
N GLY A 655 28.38 7.34 14.97
CA GLY A 655 28.77 8.12 16.14
C GLY A 655 28.85 9.63 15.92
N GLU A 656 28.94 10.11 14.68
CA GLU A 656 28.93 11.55 14.37
C GLU A 656 27.56 12.17 14.62
N SER A 657 27.56 13.45 15.02
CA SER A 657 26.33 14.20 15.31
C SER A 657 26.32 15.52 14.56
N VAL A 658 25.15 15.93 14.10
CA VAL A 658 24.88 17.19 13.43
C VAL A 658 23.89 17.98 14.26
N GLN A 659 24.21 19.24 14.51
CA GLN A 659 23.30 20.19 15.15
C GLN A 659 22.53 20.97 14.09
N GLY A 660 21.22 21.15 14.28
CA GLY A 660 20.39 22.01 13.44
C GLY A 660 20.61 23.52 13.72
N PRO A 661 20.36 24.40 12.74
CA PRO A 661 19.79 24.06 11.46
C PRO A 661 20.80 23.43 10.49
N ALA A 662 20.37 22.40 9.72
CA ALA A 662 21.18 21.76 8.70
C ALA A 662 20.30 21.10 7.62
N LEU A 663 20.79 21.02 6.39
CA LEU A 663 20.20 20.27 5.29
C LEU A 663 21.11 19.07 5.01
N ILE A 664 20.59 17.86 5.20
CA ILE A 664 21.37 16.62 5.01
C ILE A 664 20.83 15.95 3.75
N GLU A 665 21.60 16.00 2.68
CA GLU A 665 21.19 15.54 1.35
C GLU A 665 21.68 14.14 1.03
N GLU A 666 20.76 13.32 0.54
CA GLU A 666 20.99 12.09 -0.22
C GLU A 666 20.65 12.31 -1.70
N ARG A 667 20.87 11.31 -2.53
CA ARG A 667 20.46 11.34 -3.93
C ARG A 667 18.93 11.44 -4.09
N GLU A 668 18.19 10.73 -3.23
CA GLU A 668 16.75 10.50 -3.35
C GLU A 668 15.90 11.35 -2.41
N CYS A 669 16.51 11.98 -1.39
CA CYS A 669 15.78 12.79 -0.41
C CYS A 669 16.69 13.77 0.33
N THR A 670 16.07 14.67 1.09
CA THR A 670 16.76 15.65 1.96
C THR A 670 16.13 15.62 3.35
N LEU A 671 16.93 15.48 4.39
CA LEU A 671 16.48 15.74 5.77
C LEU A 671 16.66 17.23 6.08
N VAL A 672 15.57 17.88 6.44
CA VAL A 672 15.58 19.25 6.97
C VAL A 672 15.63 19.16 8.49
N LEU A 673 16.80 19.47 9.06
CA LEU A 673 17.03 19.49 10.49
C LEU A 673 16.81 20.91 11.02
N PRO A 674 15.75 21.19 11.81
CA PRO A 674 15.45 22.53 12.28
C PRO A 674 16.41 22.98 13.42
N PRO A 675 16.42 24.28 13.74
CA PRO A 675 17.14 24.79 14.90
C PRO A 675 16.76 24.06 16.19
N GLY A 676 17.75 23.72 17.02
CA GLY A 676 17.55 23.03 18.29
C GLY A 676 17.40 21.50 18.19
N ALA A 677 17.25 20.94 17.00
CA ALA A 677 17.28 19.49 16.81
C ALA A 677 18.73 18.98 16.67
N THR A 678 18.94 17.71 17.02
CA THR A 678 20.23 17.02 16.87
C THR A 678 20.01 15.71 16.14
N ALA A 679 20.80 15.44 15.11
CA ALA A 679 20.82 14.17 14.39
C ALA A 679 22.12 13.42 14.70
N ARG A 680 22.05 12.16 15.14
CA ARG A 680 23.19 11.30 15.37
C ARG A 680 23.16 10.11 14.41
N CYS A 681 24.28 9.86 13.75
CA CYS A 681 24.44 8.69 12.89
C CYS A 681 24.64 7.43 13.73
N ASP A 682 23.79 6.41 13.60
CA ASP A 682 23.89 5.13 14.30
C ASP A 682 24.77 4.12 13.53
N ALA A 683 24.93 2.92 14.07
CA ALA A 683 25.74 1.85 13.47
C ALA A 683 25.15 1.31 12.14
N ALA A 684 23.85 1.44 11.96
CA ALA A 684 23.14 1.07 10.73
C ALA A 684 23.04 2.25 9.74
N LEU A 685 23.79 3.33 10.02
CA LEU A 685 23.77 4.58 9.24
C LEU A 685 22.40 5.30 9.23
N ASN A 686 21.47 4.99 10.12
CA ASN A 686 20.30 5.84 10.31
C ASN A 686 20.69 7.14 10.99
N LEU A 687 19.95 8.21 10.74
CA LEU A 687 20.03 9.43 11.56
C LEU A 687 18.97 9.35 12.65
N ASP A 688 19.41 9.18 13.87
CA ASP A 688 18.58 9.24 15.07
C ASP A 688 18.44 10.69 15.50
N VAL A 689 17.30 11.29 15.19
CA VAL A 689 17.03 12.72 15.41
C VAL A 689 16.30 12.91 16.73
N THR A 690 16.86 13.72 17.60
CA THR A 690 16.19 14.24 18.80
C THR A 690 15.63 15.62 18.49
N LEU A 691 14.33 15.79 18.66
CA LEU A 691 13.63 17.06 18.47
C LEU A 691 13.73 17.94 19.72
N PRO A 692 13.68 19.27 19.57
CA PRO A 692 13.58 20.19 20.71
C PRO A 692 12.31 19.91 21.52
N ALA A 693 12.38 20.16 22.85
CA ALA A 693 11.26 19.93 23.78
C ALA A 693 10.11 20.90 23.58
#